data_4365bf075cd0fdeaf740461ec2b52b1f
#
_entry.id   4365bf075cd0fdeaf740461ec2b52b1f
#
_cell.length_a   1.000
_cell.length_b   1.000
_cell.length_c   1.000
_cell.angle_alpha   90.00
_cell.angle_beta   90.00
_cell.angle_gamma   90.00
#
_symmetry.space_group_name_H-M   'P 1'
#
loop_
_entity.id
_entity.type
_entity.pdbx_description
1 polymer ?
#
loop_
_entity_poly.entity_id
_entity_poly.type
_entity_poly.pdbx_seq_one_letter_code
_entity_poly.pdbx_strand_id
1 'polypeptide(L)'
;MEEEDTVFKDEKLNFFEIKKIGKYSKKDKNFFVASLLKLNIGRSIKILDKKEHVSNSIAKRIKEDRGYLNLWEKYASIEGDFLINKARQIGEIKIKSTSNLEGGYRVLYLENREQIEKLKVGDCLELQKKLPSYFSNEENEKMNWNDYRNECKIRKMEDEESDMEDEEILDDNLFSETMDIPQFIVENEQNKKKKKDNNRIKIYKINKEENSIIVENFNIKNIEKKHLILSILGDQLQIERREKARDKIKEGKAAMPTIGLILNGSLENIEKLMENKIDKIDPLTPFVKEKIFKNEPTQKQKEAIEIALNTPDIAVIQGPPGTGKTTVITAIIERLNERVDKKEDNKGKILITSFQHDAVKNVISRLRINSLPTLKFGRKDEDDFFTEKEIENWCEEVKDKLKQNVLSLEKNLKKEEILNLYKEYLILPSEYTEEKLLLAIKRISVNSELIERIDTYLSESSFKEDSILLNNVRKFRTTKEGFLDGGVEICYNIYISLKELVKNNKKFENTLKLLEKGYLIKDNEVDENFLKSMFTLKNNLLNILIPKPIYKKERINNEIKEIYKIAEQELCASKDEEEKIIFNFYNEISNNSFFIKKILENYCFVYSATTQQSEGVEIRKAKGEVWEDPIYDVVIVDEAARVNPLDLMIPLSQATKKIILVGDHRQLPHVYNEDIFDELQNDGEIDENLREKGIRQSMFEYLKEKADELEKKDNIKRTITLDRQYRMHKLLGNFINQNFYEVYNEGFHSPLEDEIFKQDFYKTPLVWIDVKNTVDKEIKKGTSRKRESEANIIVNKLKEMITSGKDEKLTYGVISFYKAQVDEITEKLKKEGLSNKVKVGSVDAFQGMEFDVMFLSVVRTNTKESLNSSFPYGFLASENRLCVALSRQKRLLVVVGDSDIFHSNEWKELARKNVPAMVNLYELCLKEGEVIDGSK
;
A
#
# COMPACT_ATOMS: atom_id res chain seq x y z
N MET A 1 11.16 -19.73 28.84
CA MET A 1 11.88 -18.61 29.47
C MET A 1 13.30 -18.70 28.98
N GLU A 2 13.66 -17.79 28.14
CA GLU A 2 15.01 -17.60 27.66
C GLU A 2 15.89 -17.11 28.80
N GLU A 3 17.14 -17.51 28.81
CA GLU A 3 18.15 -17.04 29.76
C GLU A 3 18.40 -15.56 29.51
N GLU A 4 17.62 -14.67 30.16
CA GLU A 4 18.03 -13.27 30.24
C GLU A 4 19.17 -13.15 31.25
N ASP A 5 20.27 -12.51 30.80
CA ASP A 5 21.41 -12.18 31.63
C ASP A 5 21.01 -11.19 32.74
N THR A 6 20.58 -11.71 33.86
CA THR A 6 20.22 -10.89 35.04
C THR A 6 21.44 -10.76 35.95
N VAL A 7 21.84 -9.53 36.24
CA VAL A 7 22.99 -9.21 37.06
C VAL A 7 22.55 -8.75 38.43
N PHE A 8 23.06 -9.38 39.48
CA PHE A 8 22.85 -8.95 40.86
C PHE A 8 23.95 -8.00 41.32
N LYS A 9 23.61 -6.97 42.07
CA LYS A 9 24.52 -6.03 42.69
C LYS A 9 24.30 -5.99 44.18
N ASP A 10 25.33 -6.19 44.96
CA ASP A 10 25.30 -5.97 46.41
C ASP A 10 25.61 -4.50 46.77
N GLU A 11 25.43 -4.15 48.06
CA GLU A 11 25.75 -2.81 48.57
C GLU A 11 27.23 -2.43 48.45
N LYS A 12 28.11 -3.36 48.10
CA LYS A 12 29.55 -3.13 47.87
C LYS A 12 29.91 -3.06 46.36
N LEU A 13 28.94 -2.92 45.48
CA LEU A 13 29.16 -2.85 44.06
C LEU A 13 29.69 -4.16 43.38
N ASN A 14 29.57 -5.31 44.06
CA ASN A 14 29.89 -6.59 43.39
C ASN A 14 28.72 -7.04 42.49
N PHE A 15 29.06 -7.55 41.32
CA PHE A 15 28.07 -8.07 40.36
C PHE A 15 28.15 -9.61 40.36
N PHE A 16 26.96 -10.24 40.31
CA PHE A 16 26.84 -11.70 40.28
C PHE A 16 26.00 -12.10 39.06
N GLU A 17 26.48 -13.02 38.27
CA GLU A 17 25.79 -13.60 37.14
C GLU A 17 24.82 -14.71 37.61
N ILE A 18 23.58 -14.67 37.15
CA ILE A 18 22.59 -15.69 37.44
C ILE A 18 22.71 -16.81 36.42
N LYS A 19 23.10 -18.02 36.90
CA LYS A 19 23.23 -19.19 36.02
C LYS A 19 21.90 -19.95 35.82
N LYS A 20 20.89 -19.76 36.66
CA LYS A 20 19.59 -20.45 36.52
C LYS A 20 18.46 -19.76 37.30
N ILE A 21 17.36 -19.52 36.67
CA ILE A 21 16.12 -19.02 37.31
C ILE A 21 15.08 -20.14 37.34
N GLY A 22 14.52 -20.43 38.52
CA GLY A 22 13.46 -21.42 38.67
C GLY A 22 12.07 -20.91 38.32
N LYS A 23 11.12 -21.80 38.05
CA LYS A 23 9.72 -21.47 37.80
C LYS A 23 9.12 -20.69 38.98
N TYR A 24 8.44 -19.57 38.63
CA TYR A 24 7.77 -18.78 39.65
C TYR A 24 6.22 -18.89 39.50
N SER A 25 5.52 -18.64 40.63
CA SER A 25 4.05 -18.64 40.68
C SER A 25 3.48 -17.35 40.12
N LYS A 26 2.42 -17.44 39.30
CA LYS A 26 1.70 -16.28 38.73
C LYS A 26 1.07 -15.35 39.77
N LYS A 27 0.89 -15.79 41.01
CA LYS A 27 0.21 -15.01 42.07
C LYS A 27 1.10 -14.02 42.80
N ASP A 28 2.40 -14.33 42.91
CA ASP A 28 3.35 -13.49 43.64
C ASP A 28 4.40 -13.02 42.67
N LYS A 29 4.41 -11.72 42.29
CA LYS A 29 5.42 -11.11 41.42
C LYS A 29 6.85 -11.16 41.95
N ASN A 30 7.17 -12.14 42.82
CA ASN A 30 8.46 -12.34 43.42
C ASN A 30 9.23 -13.45 42.71
N PHE A 31 10.40 -13.14 42.24
CA PHE A 31 11.32 -14.11 41.60
C PHE A 31 12.02 -14.95 42.66
N PHE A 32 11.99 -16.28 42.53
CA PHE A 32 12.80 -17.17 43.29
C PHE A 32 14.04 -17.55 42.50
N VAL A 33 15.19 -17.15 42.98
CA VAL A 33 16.50 -17.56 42.44
C VAL A 33 16.96 -18.83 43.16
N ALA A 34 16.83 -19.96 42.49
CA ALA A 34 17.10 -21.29 43.10
C ALA A 34 18.59 -21.67 43.24
N SER A 35 19.51 -20.92 42.69
CA SER A 35 20.92 -21.36 42.66
C SER A 35 21.97 -20.36 43.15
N LEU A 36 21.59 -19.32 43.88
CA LEU A 36 22.54 -18.50 44.63
C LEU A 36 22.71 -18.99 46.05
N LEU A 37 23.25 -20.15 46.18
CA LEU A 37 23.43 -20.83 47.47
C LEU A 37 24.54 -20.28 48.39
N LYS A 38 25.09 -19.11 48.06
CA LYS A 38 26.16 -18.47 48.89
C LYS A 38 25.90 -16.98 49.15
N LEU A 39 24.68 -16.55 49.21
CA LEU A 39 24.39 -15.21 49.70
C LEU A 39 24.26 -15.26 51.23
N ASN A 40 25.10 -14.49 51.89
CA ASN A 40 24.95 -14.25 53.32
C ASN A 40 23.56 -13.65 53.60
N ILE A 41 22.74 -14.39 54.29
CA ILE A 41 21.42 -14.03 54.77
C ILE A 41 21.53 -12.72 55.57
N GLY A 42 20.98 -11.62 55.06
CA GLY A 42 20.94 -10.33 55.76
C GLY A 42 21.36 -9.08 54.94
N ARG A 43 21.73 -9.22 53.66
CA ARG A 43 22.02 -8.06 52.80
C ARG A 43 20.90 -7.82 51.79
N SER A 44 20.51 -6.56 51.62
CA SER A 44 19.57 -6.17 50.55
C SER A 44 20.26 -6.28 49.17
N ILE A 45 19.70 -7.11 48.30
CA ILE A 45 20.16 -7.26 46.92
C ILE A 45 19.19 -6.50 46.01
N LYS A 46 19.75 -5.63 45.22
CA LYS A 46 18.99 -4.99 44.16
C LYS A 46 19.25 -5.72 42.85
N ILE A 47 18.21 -6.32 42.31
CA ILE A 47 18.27 -6.92 40.98
C ILE A 47 18.22 -5.79 39.98
N LEU A 48 19.26 -5.67 39.15
CA LEU A 48 19.33 -4.75 38.03
C LEU A 48 19.41 -5.58 36.76
N ASP A 49 18.42 -5.42 35.89
CA ASP A 49 18.53 -5.89 34.53
C ASP A 49 19.63 -5.08 33.82
N LYS A 50 20.54 -5.75 33.11
CA LYS A 50 21.61 -5.12 32.33
C LYS A 50 21.03 -4.09 31.36
N LYS A 51 19.90 -4.41 30.73
CA LYS A 51 19.16 -3.49 29.86
C LYS A 51 18.68 -2.25 30.62
N GLU A 52 18.10 -2.39 31.79
CA GLU A 52 17.59 -1.28 32.61
C GLU A 52 18.71 -0.32 33.05
N HIS A 53 19.89 -0.84 33.42
CA HIS A 53 21.04 0.00 33.74
C HIS A 53 21.54 0.81 32.52
N VAL A 54 21.65 0.16 31.36
CA VAL A 54 22.05 0.83 30.11
C VAL A 54 21.01 1.87 29.73
N SER A 55 19.71 1.54 29.79
CA SER A 55 18.62 2.47 29.50
C SER A 55 18.65 3.72 30.39
N ASN A 56 18.81 3.56 31.69
CA ASN A 56 18.91 4.68 32.62
C ASN A 56 20.11 5.59 32.35
N SER A 57 21.26 5.02 31.96
CA SER A 57 22.45 5.79 31.59
C SER A 57 22.23 6.57 30.29
N ILE A 58 21.55 5.99 29.33
CA ILE A 58 21.19 6.65 28.05
C ILE A 58 20.18 7.77 28.30
N ALA A 59 19.09 7.48 29.05
CA ALA A 59 18.07 8.47 29.37
C ALA A 59 18.65 9.70 30.08
N LYS A 60 19.59 9.51 31.00
CA LYS A 60 20.29 10.61 31.67
C LYS A 60 21.05 11.49 30.71
N ARG A 61 21.81 10.92 29.76
CA ARG A 61 22.56 11.66 28.75
C ARG A 61 21.65 12.44 27.81
N ILE A 62 20.58 11.82 27.31
CA ILE A 62 19.62 12.47 26.43
C ILE A 62 18.93 13.65 27.12
N LYS A 63 18.65 13.56 28.44
CA LYS A 63 18.07 14.66 29.22
C LYS A 63 19.01 15.83 29.40
N GLU A 64 20.32 15.58 29.50
CA GLU A 64 21.34 16.62 29.66
C GLU A 64 21.53 17.42 28.36
N ASP A 65 21.35 16.81 27.20
CA ASP A 65 21.47 17.42 25.88
C ASP A 65 20.09 17.85 25.33
N ARG A 66 19.85 19.13 25.16
CA ARG A 66 18.65 19.68 24.51
C ARG A 66 18.75 19.56 22.99
N GLY A 67 18.77 18.32 22.50
CA GLY A 67 19.03 17.97 21.10
C GLY A 67 17.77 17.76 20.23
N TYR A 68 17.98 17.03 19.16
CA TYR A 68 17.00 16.74 18.11
C TYR A 68 15.66 16.13 18.63
N LEU A 69 15.71 15.26 19.65
CA LEU A 69 14.52 14.67 20.22
C LEU A 69 13.60 15.68 20.93
N ASN A 70 14.20 16.69 21.60
CA ASN A 70 13.43 17.75 22.26
C ASN A 70 12.75 18.69 21.24
N LEU A 71 13.43 18.99 20.12
CA LEU A 71 12.83 19.75 19.02
C LEU A 71 11.54 19.10 18.53
N TRP A 72 11.59 17.78 18.24
CA TRP A 72 10.44 17.05 17.74
C TRP A 72 9.37 16.76 18.81
N GLU A 73 9.73 16.82 20.10
CA GLU A 73 8.76 16.79 21.21
C GLU A 73 7.91 18.07 21.22
N LYS A 74 8.54 19.23 21.09
CA LYS A 74 7.84 20.51 21.01
C LYS A 74 6.99 20.60 19.74
N TYR A 75 7.53 20.16 18.59
CA TYR A 75 6.77 20.10 17.35
C TYR A 75 5.49 19.26 17.50
N ALA A 76 5.57 18.08 18.10
CA ALA A 76 4.40 17.21 18.31
C ALA A 76 3.35 17.82 19.25
N SER A 77 3.78 18.55 20.29
CA SER A 77 2.86 19.25 21.20
C SER A 77 2.10 20.35 20.47
N ILE A 78 2.80 21.18 19.69
CA ILE A 78 2.19 22.25 18.90
C ILE A 78 1.27 21.65 17.81
N GLU A 79 1.66 20.55 17.16
CA GLU A 79 0.80 19.81 16.19
C GLU A 79 -0.52 19.41 16.84
N GLY A 80 -0.49 18.88 18.07
CA GLY A 80 -1.68 18.55 18.84
C GLY A 80 -2.56 19.77 19.16
N ASP A 81 -1.95 20.90 19.56
CA ASP A 81 -2.66 22.15 19.82
C ASP A 81 -3.35 22.69 18.54
N PHE A 82 -2.69 22.61 17.39
CA PHE A 82 -3.28 22.96 16.09
C PHE A 82 -4.49 22.10 15.77
N LEU A 83 -4.41 20.78 16.05
CA LEU A 83 -5.52 19.84 15.81
C LEU A 83 -6.77 20.19 16.66
N ILE A 84 -6.58 20.43 17.95
CA ILE A 84 -7.66 20.86 18.86
C ILE A 84 -8.21 22.22 18.43
N ASN A 85 -7.36 23.18 18.10
CA ASN A 85 -7.78 24.50 17.66
C ASN A 85 -8.57 24.45 16.33
N LYS A 86 -8.18 23.59 15.38
CA LYS A 86 -8.95 23.34 14.15
C LYS A 86 -10.36 22.82 14.49
N ALA A 87 -10.47 21.84 15.39
CA ALA A 87 -11.75 21.30 15.79
C ALA A 87 -12.65 22.35 16.50
N ARG A 88 -12.07 23.17 17.38
CA ARG A 88 -12.77 24.30 18.03
C ARG A 88 -13.28 25.33 17.03
N GLN A 89 -12.45 25.72 16.06
CA GLN A 89 -12.78 26.72 15.03
C GLN A 89 -13.91 26.26 14.09
N ILE A 90 -14.02 24.94 13.84
CA ILE A 90 -15.12 24.36 13.07
C ILE A 90 -16.37 24.30 13.94
N GLY A 91 -16.20 23.95 15.21
CA GLY A 91 -17.29 23.88 16.19
C GLY A 91 -18.24 22.70 15.94
N GLU A 92 -19.39 22.75 16.57
CA GLU A 92 -20.49 21.81 16.34
C GLU A 92 -21.13 22.08 14.98
N ILE A 93 -21.22 21.04 14.14
CA ILE A 93 -21.76 21.13 12.77
C ILE A 93 -23.28 20.94 12.81
N LYS A 94 -24.01 21.99 12.48
CA LYS A 94 -25.48 21.98 12.38
C LYS A 94 -25.93 21.74 10.95
N ILE A 95 -26.83 20.76 10.80
CA ILE A 95 -27.38 20.36 9.51
C ILE A 95 -28.73 21.02 9.29
N LYS A 96 -28.86 21.78 8.20
CA LYS A 96 -30.11 22.41 7.77
C LYS A 96 -31.08 21.42 7.14
N SER A 97 -30.58 20.56 6.25
CA SER A 97 -31.34 19.53 5.54
C SER A 97 -30.42 18.43 4.99
N THR A 98 -31.01 17.30 4.62
CA THR A 98 -30.27 16.19 4.02
C THR A 98 -31.01 15.63 2.83
N SER A 99 -30.26 15.09 1.83
CA SER A 99 -30.82 14.34 0.71
C SER A 99 -30.01 13.06 0.46
N ASN A 100 -30.68 12.00 0.02
CA ASN A 100 -30.01 10.76 -0.36
C ASN A 100 -29.47 10.87 -1.79
N LEU A 101 -28.27 10.33 -2.02
CA LEU A 101 -27.70 10.11 -3.36
C LEU A 101 -27.68 8.61 -3.66
N GLU A 102 -27.72 8.28 -4.95
CA GLU A 102 -27.49 6.90 -5.40
C GLU A 102 -26.07 6.43 -5.03
N GLY A 103 -25.89 5.13 -4.83
CA GLY A 103 -24.57 4.55 -4.53
C GLY A 103 -24.16 4.57 -3.05
N GLY A 104 -25.10 4.76 -2.12
CA GLY A 104 -24.78 4.69 -0.68
C GLY A 104 -24.21 5.99 -0.10
N TYR A 105 -24.45 7.13 -0.73
CA TYR A 105 -24.03 8.46 -0.28
C TYR A 105 -25.20 9.33 0.17
N ARG A 106 -24.87 10.39 0.91
CA ARG A 106 -25.82 11.38 1.43
C ARG A 106 -25.24 12.78 1.28
N VAL A 107 -26.08 13.75 0.93
CA VAL A 107 -25.73 15.18 0.97
C VAL A 107 -26.22 15.77 2.29
N LEU A 108 -25.34 16.47 2.99
CA LEU A 108 -25.66 17.27 4.16
C LEU A 108 -25.53 18.74 3.79
N TYR A 109 -26.61 19.49 3.89
CA TYR A 109 -26.62 20.94 3.76
C TYR A 109 -26.38 21.57 5.13
N LEU A 110 -25.31 22.35 5.27
CA LEU A 110 -24.91 22.91 6.56
C LEU A 110 -25.53 24.27 6.79
N GLU A 111 -25.76 24.63 8.04
CA GLU A 111 -26.30 25.94 8.41
C GLU A 111 -25.26 27.04 8.24
N ASN A 112 -24.02 26.80 8.68
CA ASN A 112 -22.95 27.79 8.68
C ASN A 112 -21.98 27.58 7.50
N ARG A 113 -21.84 28.62 6.67
CA ARG A 113 -20.98 28.65 5.50
C ARG A 113 -19.49 28.66 5.87
N GLU A 114 -19.11 29.30 6.97
CA GLU A 114 -17.72 29.38 7.42
C GLU A 114 -17.12 27.99 7.76
N GLN A 115 -17.98 27.08 8.24
CA GLN A 115 -17.56 25.70 8.53
C GLN A 115 -17.09 24.96 7.28
N ILE A 116 -17.78 25.14 6.15
CA ILE A 116 -17.43 24.51 4.88
C ILE A 116 -16.07 24.97 4.35
N GLU A 117 -15.70 26.21 4.60
CA GLU A 117 -14.41 26.75 4.16
C GLU A 117 -13.23 26.08 4.91
N LYS A 118 -13.46 25.65 6.15
CA LYS A 118 -12.46 25.01 7.01
C LYS A 118 -12.41 23.48 6.88
N LEU A 119 -13.49 22.85 6.37
CA LEU A 119 -13.55 21.41 6.12
C LEU A 119 -12.80 21.04 4.83
N LYS A 120 -12.20 19.86 4.82
CA LYS A 120 -11.48 19.30 3.66
C LYS A 120 -12.08 17.96 3.24
N VAL A 121 -11.96 17.63 1.95
CA VAL A 121 -12.28 16.29 1.46
C VAL A 121 -11.34 15.28 2.12
N GLY A 122 -11.91 14.21 2.67
CA GLY A 122 -11.20 13.22 3.47
C GLY A 122 -11.29 13.44 4.98
N ASP A 123 -11.68 14.63 5.46
CA ASP A 123 -11.99 14.82 6.89
C ASP A 123 -13.12 13.85 7.31
N CYS A 124 -13.04 13.34 8.53
CA CYS A 124 -14.08 12.51 9.14
C CYS A 124 -14.87 13.32 10.15
N LEU A 125 -16.19 13.18 10.15
CA LEU A 125 -17.08 13.71 11.16
C LEU A 125 -17.44 12.61 12.16
N GLU A 126 -17.80 12.97 13.38
CA GLU A 126 -18.14 12.04 14.45
C GLU A 126 -19.39 12.49 15.19
N LEU A 127 -20.26 11.53 15.51
CA LEU A 127 -21.46 11.74 16.32
C LEU A 127 -21.20 11.41 17.79
N GLN A 128 -21.12 12.41 18.65
CA GLN A 128 -20.87 12.24 20.08
C GLN A 128 -22.08 12.60 20.94
N LYS A 129 -22.29 11.87 22.04
CA LYS A 129 -23.38 12.15 23.01
C LYS A 129 -23.16 13.40 23.84
N LYS A 130 -21.91 13.77 24.11
CA LYS A 130 -21.47 14.96 24.84
C LYS A 130 -20.34 15.61 24.04
N LEU A 131 -20.28 16.93 24.05
CA LEU A 131 -19.15 17.66 23.48
C LEU A 131 -17.86 17.32 24.25
N PRO A 132 -16.74 17.07 23.58
CA PRO A 132 -15.43 16.91 24.21
C PRO A 132 -15.06 18.14 25.06
N SER A 133 -14.24 17.94 26.08
CA SER A 133 -13.81 18.98 27.03
C SER A 133 -13.10 20.16 26.36
N TYR A 134 -12.43 19.93 25.23
CA TYR A 134 -11.78 21.01 24.48
C TYR A 134 -12.76 21.99 23.82
N PHE A 135 -14.08 21.76 23.85
CA PHE A 135 -15.11 22.73 23.44
C PHE A 135 -15.59 23.65 24.59
N SER A 136 -15.13 23.44 25.85
CA SER A 136 -15.54 24.29 26.95
C SER A 136 -15.10 25.75 26.74
N ASN A 137 -16.05 26.69 26.86
CA ASN A 137 -15.91 28.12 26.57
C ASN A 137 -15.48 28.97 27.80
N GLU A 138 -14.88 28.40 28.81
CA GLU A 138 -14.34 29.23 29.90
C GLU A 138 -13.10 29.96 29.39
N GLU A 139 -13.24 31.28 29.19
CA GLU A 139 -12.25 32.15 28.51
C GLU A 139 -10.85 32.16 29.14
N ASN A 140 -10.67 31.60 30.33
CA ASN A 140 -9.40 31.66 31.08
C ASN A 140 -8.55 30.38 31.07
N GLU A 141 -9.05 29.27 30.55
CA GLU A 141 -8.27 28.02 30.43
C GLU A 141 -8.57 27.32 29.10
N LYS A 142 -7.92 27.78 28.04
CA LYS A 142 -7.92 27.01 26.76
C LYS A 142 -7.13 25.71 26.99
N MET A 143 -7.85 24.60 27.14
CA MET A 143 -7.24 23.27 27.21
C MET A 143 -6.26 23.07 26.06
N ASN A 144 -5.01 22.76 26.38
CA ASN A 144 -3.96 22.42 25.41
C ASN A 144 -3.97 20.91 25.12
N TRP A 145 -3.14 20.48 24.16
CA TRP A 145 -3.04 19.08 23.78
C TRP A 145 -2.65 18.15 24.93
N ASN A 146 -1.70 18.57 25.76
CA ASN A 146 -1.22 17.75 26.88
C ASN A 146 -2.29 17.52 27.93
N ASP A 147 -3.11 18.53 28.23
CA ASP A 147 -4.22 18.43 29.20
C ASP A 147 -5.31 17.50 28.66
N TYR A 148 -5.70 17.66 27.38
CA TYR A 148 -6.66 16.78 26.72
C TYR A 148 -6.19 15.32 26.68
N ARG A 149 -4.90 15.10 26.37
CA ARG A 149 -4.27 13.77 26.37
C ARG A 149 -4.32 13.11 27.74
N ASN A 150 -4.04 13.87 28.80
CA ASN A 150 -4.10 13.35 30.18
C ASN A 150 -5.52 12.98 30.57
N GLU A 151 -6.51 13.78 30.22
CA GLU A 151 -7.91 13.45 30.42
C GLU A 151 -8.32 12.16 29.67
N CYS A 152 -7.89 12.00 28.41
CA CYS A 152 -8.16 10.77 27.67
C CYS A 152 -7.51 9.53 28.29
N LYS A 153 -6.31 9.65 28.90
CA LYS A 153 -5.65 8.55 29.60
C LYS A 153 -6.42 8.15 30.87
N ILE A 154 -6.87 9.12 31.64
CA ILE A 154 -7.67 8.86 32.84
C ILE A 154 -8.96 8.14 32.48
N ARG A 155 -9.68 8.61 31.46
CA ARG A 155 -10.92 7.94 31.00
C ARG A 155 -10.70 6.51 30.53
N LYS A 156 -9.58 6.23 29.84
CA LYS A 156 -9.24 4.86 29.42
C LYS A 156 -8.98 3.95 30.62
N MET A 157 -8.33 4.44 31.67
CA MET A 157 -8.10 3.67 32.90
C MET A 157 -9.41 3.38 33.63
N GLU A 158 -10.33 4.38 33.72
CA GLU A 158 -11.65 4.21 34.31
C GLU A 158 -12.53 3.22 33.53
N ASP A 159 -12.46 3.23 32.18
CA ASP A 159 -13.17 2.28 31.32
C ASP A 159 -12.59 0.85 31.45
N GLU A 160 -11.27 0.70 31.55
CA GLU A 160 -10.61 -0.61 31.77
C GLU A 160 -10.90 -1.18 33.15
N GLU A 161 -11.02 -0.35 34.20
CA GLU A 161 -11.45 -0.80 35.55
C GLU A 161 -12.92 -1.24 35.55
N SER A 162 -13.81 -0.56 34.81
CA SER A 162 -15.22 -0.93 34.70
C SER A 162 -15.44 -2.22 33.90
N ASP A 163 -14.65 -2.45 32.84
CA ASP A 163 -14.71 -3.69 32.05
C ASP A 163 -14.15 -4.90 32.82
N MET A 164 -13.23 -4.70 33.78
CA MET A 164 -12.74 -5.77 34.67
C MET A 164 -13.74 -6.18 35.76
N GLU A 165 -14.59 -5.29 36.24
CA GLU A 165 -15.67 -5.62 37.19
C GLU A 165 -16.79 -6.45 36.53
N ASP A 166 -17.01 -6.32 35.21
CA ASP A 166 -18.01 -7.08 34.47
C ASP A 166 -17.50 -8.47 33.99
N GLU A 167 -16.18 -8.71 33.96
CA GLU A 167 -15.59 -10.02 33.58
C GLU A 167 -15.43 -11.00 34.75
N GLU A 168 -15.54 -10.59 36.02
CA GLU A 168 -15.41 -11.51 37.17
C GLU A 168 -16.63 -12.43 37.40
N ILE A 169 -17.70 -12.32 36.59
CA ILE A 169 -18.93 -13.15 36.77
C ILE A 169 -19.05 -14.30 35.74
N LEU A 170 -18.10 -14.49 34.84
CA LEU A 170 -18.21 -15.52 33.77
C LEU A 170 -16.92 -16.31 33.54
N ASP A 171 -16.31 -16.92 34.58
CA ASP A 171 -15.32 -17.94 34.28
C ASP A 171 -15.13 -18.96 35.41
N ASP A 172 -15.87 -20.04 35.35
CA ASP A 172 -15.53 -21.29 36.02
C ASP A 172 -16.00 -22.58 35.32
N ASN A 173 -16.25 -22.56 34.01
CA ASN A 173 -16.46 -23.81 33.25
C ASN A 173 -16.26 -23.64 31.77
N LEU A 174 -15.02 -23.75 31.24
CA LEU A 174 -14.77 -24.27 29.89
C LEU A 174 -13.28 -24.61 29.65
N PHE A 175 -12.79 -25.66 30.24
CA PHE A 175 -11.65 -26.40 29.74
C PHE A 175 -12.04 -27.89 29.69
N SER A 176 -12.65 -28.32 28.60
CA SER A 176 -12.60 -29.70 28.13
C SER A 176 -12.67 -29.75 26.60
N GLU A 177 -11.54 -30.18 26.03
CA GLU A 177 -11.37 -30.92 24.80
C GLU A 177 -12.51 -30.86 23.78
N THR A 178 -12.34 -30.10 22.72
CA THR A 178 -12.42 -30.51 21.31
C THR A 178 -12.25 -29.28 20.41
N MET A 179 -11.45 -29.42 19.35
CA MET A 179 -11.25 -28.41 18.31
C MET A 179 -12.54 -28.15 17.52
N ASP A 180 -13.27 -27.12 17.91
CA ASP A 180 -14.24 -26.45 17.04
C ASP A 180 -14.24 -24.97 17.44
N ILE A 181 -13.70 -24.11 16.56
CA ILE A 181 -13.73 -22.67 16.76
C ILE A 181 -15.18 -22.22 16.57
N PRO A 182 -15.87 -21.70 17.62
CA PRO A 182 -17.23 -21.26 17.47
C PRO A 182 -17.35 -20.08 16.51
N GLN A 183 -18.19 -20.19 15.49
CA GLN A 183 -18.65 -19.08 14.64
C GLN A 183 -19.10 -17.85 15.44
N PHE A 184 -19.42 -18.00 16.70
CA PHE A 184 -19.93 -17.00 17.64
C PHE A 184 -18.89 -15.90 17.98
N ILE A 185 -17.58 -16.20 17.94
CA ILE A 185 -16.53 -15.18 18.25
C ILE A 185 -16.31 -14.26 17.05
N VAL A 186 -16.43 -14.77 15.82
CA VAL A 186 -16.29 -13.98 14.59
C VAL A 186 -17.49 -13.02 14.42
N GLU A 187 -18.70 -13.44 14.77
CA GLU A 187 -19.89 -12.59 14.71
C GLU A 187 -19.87 -11.48 15.78
N ASN A 188 -19.35 -11.75 16.97
CA ASN A 188 -19.23 -10.74 18.01
C ASN A 188 -18.15 -9.67 17.72
N GLU A 189 -17.02 -10.03 17.13
CA GLU A 189 -16.00 -9.04 16.70
C GLU A 189 -16.49 -8.21 15.51
N GLN A 190 -17.21 -8.80 14.56
CA GLN A 190 -17.81 -8.07 13.44
C GLN A 190 -18.96 -7.16 13.92
N ASN A 191 -19.74 -7.58 14.90
CA ASN A 191 -20.78 -6.75 15.50
C ASN A 191 -20.24 -5.64 16.41
N LYS A 192 -19.12 -5.87 17.13
CA LYS A 192 -18.41 -4.81 17.87
C LYS A 192 -17.75 -3.80 16.93
N LYS A 193 -17.14 -4.24 15.81
CA LYS A 193 -16.63 -3.35 14.75
C LYS A 193 -17.76 -2.55 14.10
N LYS A 194 -18.86 -3.18 13.69
CA LYS A 194 -20.02 -2.47 13.12
C LYS A 194 -20.65 -1.46 14.07
N LYS A 195 -20.62 -1.69 15.40
CA LYS A 195 -21.11 -0.71 16.38
C LYS A 195 -20.16 0.48 16.58
N LYS A 196 -18.84 0.29 16.50
CA LYS A 196 -17.85 1.39 16.62
C LYS A 196 -17.76 2.25 15.35
N ASP A 197 -17.88 1.67 14.15
CA ASP A 197 -17.77 2.37 12.87
C ASP A 197 -19.04 3.20 12.53
N ASN A 198 -20.18 2.89 13.10
CA ASN A 198 -21.44 3.61 12.81
C ASN A 198 -21.49 5.08 13.30
N ASN A 199 -20.48 5.57 13.99
CA ASN A 199 -20.42 6.95 14.47
C ASN A 199 -19.50 7.86 13.65
N ARG A 200 -18.70 7.32 12.72
CA ARG A 200 -17.77 8.07 11.87
C ARG A 200 -18.34 8.24 10.46
N ILE A 201 -18.21 9.44 9.93
CA ILE A 201 -18.81 9.85 8.65
C ILE A 201 -17.74 10.54 7.84
N LYS A 202 -17.26 9.92 6.75
CA LYS A 202 -16.20 10.45 5.89
C LYS A 202 -16.76 11.44 4.87
N ILE A 203 -16.06 12.55 4.65
CA ILE A 203 -16.40 13.56 3.64
C ILE A 203 -15.75 13.19 2.31
N TYR A 204 -16.58 12.92 1.29
CA TYR A 204 -16.12 12.57 -0.07
C TYR A 204 -16.04 13.76 -1.01
N LYS A 205 -16.95 14.74 -0.86
CA LYS A 205 -16.98 15.92 -1.70
C LYS A 205 -17.53 17.12 -0.93
N ILE A 206 -17.04 18.29 -1.26
CA ILE A 206 -17.48 19.57 -0.68
C ILE A 206 -17.97 20.46 -1.82
N ASN A 207 -19.20 20.97 -1.71
CA ASN A 207 -19.77 21.97 -2.61
C ASN A 207 -19.93 23.30 -1.86
N LYS A 208 -18.99 24.22 -2.10
CA LYS A 208 -18.98 25.53 -1.42
C LYS A 208 -20.11 26.46 -1.88
N GLU A 209 -20.61 26.29 -3.12
CA GLU A 209 -21.68 27.11 -3.67
C GLU A 209 -23.02 26.78 -3.02
N GLU A 210 -23.30 25.52 -2.83
CA GLU A 210 -24.54 25.02 -2.22
C GLU A 210 -24.48 24.86 -0.71
N ASN A 211 -23.35 25.20 -0.09
CA ASN A 211 -23.09 24.99 1.35
C ASN A 211 -23.37 23.57 1.79
N SER A 212 -22.89 22.58 1.00
CA SER A 212 -23.16 21.16 1.22
C SER A 212 -21.92 20.28 1.16
N ILE A 213 -21.97 19.14 1.86
CA ILE A 213 -20.97 18.10 1.85
C ILE A 213 -21.60 16.75 1.47
N ILE A 214 -20.89 15.94 0.71
CA ILE A 214 -21.28 14.57 0.40
C ILE A 214 -20.51 13.62 1.31
N VAL A 215 -21.26 12.79 2.01
CA VAL A 215 -20.76 11.85 3.01
C VAL A 215 -21.30 10.44 2.75
N GLU A 216 -20.73 9.43 3.40
CA GLU A 216 -21.32 8.08 3.46
C GLU A 216 -22.71 8.10 4.06
N ASN A 217 -23.55 7.15 3.63
CA ASN A 217 -24.90 7.02 4.18
C ASN A 217 -24.85 6.47 5.63
N PHE A 218 -25.49 7.17 6.53
CA PHE A 218 -25.58 6.79 7.94
C PHE A 218 -27.01 7.00 8.47
N ASN A 219 -27.32 6.44 9.65
CA ASN A 219 -28.66 6.54 10.22
C ASN A 219 -28.90 7.94 10.82
N ILE A 220 -29.76 8.74 10.15
CA ILE A 220 -30.12 10.11 10.55
C ILE A 220 -30.74 10.18 11.96
N LYS A 221 -31.48 9.16 12.40
CA LYS A 221 -32.08 9.13 13.75
C LYS A 221 -31.06 9.28 14.87
N ASN A 222 -29.79 9.04 14.57
CA ASN A 222 -28.69 9.23 15.50
C ASN A 222 -28.27 10.71 15.69
N ILE A 223 -28.67 11.62 14.79
CA ILE A 223 -28.29 13.06 14.87
C ILE A 223 -29.11 13.79 15.91
N GLU A 224 -30.42 13.50 16.07
CA GLU A 224 -31.33 14.26 16.92
C GLU A 224 -30.96 14.29 18.42
N LYS A 225 -30.06 13.37 18.85
CA LYS A 225 -29.63 13.24 20.26
C LYS A 225 -28.11 13.32 20.44
N LYS A 226 -27.36 13.70 19.40
CA LYS A 226 -25.91 13.70 19.41
C LYS A 226 -25.36 14.95 18.71
N HIS A 227 -24.16 15.34 19.10
CA HIS A 227 -23.42 16.44 18.52
C HIS A 227 -22.58 15.92 17.33
N LEU A 228 -22.70 16.56 16.17
CA LEU A 228 -21.85 16.27 15.01
C LEU A 228 -20.63 17.22 15.04
N ILE A 229 -19.45 16.65 15.13
CA ILE A 229 -18.20 17.40 15.23
C ILE A 229 -17.15 16.84 14.27
N LEU A 230 -16.07 17.60 14.02
CA LEU A 230 -14.88 17.08 13.34
C LEU A 230 -14.25 15.98 14.23
N SER A 231 -14.07 14.78 13.69
CA SER A 231 -13.37 13.71 14.39
C SER A 231 -11.86 13.94 14.34
N ILE A 232 -11.24 14.08 15.49
CA ILE A 232 -9.77 14.16 15.62
C ILE A 232 -9.13 12.82 15.97
N LEU A 233 -9.91 11.76 16.14
CA LEU A 233 -9.45 10.48 16.68
C LEU A 233 -8.38 9.81 15.79
N GLY A 234 -8.48 9.95 14.46
CA GLY A 234 -7.46 9.40 13.54
C GLY A 234 -6.10 10.05 13.72
N ASP A 235 -6.07 11.37 13.74
CA ASP A 235 -4.85 12.16 13.94
C ASP A 235 -4.32 12.00 15.38
N GLN A 236 -5.21 11.95 16.36
CA GLN A 236 -4.85 11.67 17.75
C GLN A 236 -4.10 10.34 17.90
N LEU A 237 -4.60 9.25 17.31
CA LEU A 237 -3.93 7.95 17.34
C LEU A 237 -2.55 7.97 16.67
N GLN A 238 -2.39 8.76 15.60
CA GLN A 238 -1.09 8.95 14.95
C GLN A 238 -0.12 9.69 15.88
N ILE A 239 -0.57 10.78 16.50
CA ILE A 239 0.26 11.56 17.44
C ILE A 239 0.61 10.69 18.66
N GLU A 240 -0.34 9.94 19.24
CA GLU A 240 -0.08 9.04 20.38
C GLU A 240 1.01 7.99 20.06
N ARG A 241 1.00 7.38 18.85
CA ARG A 241 2.03 6.43 18.43
C ARG A 241 3.40 7.09 18.29
N ARG A 242 3.46 8.28 17.66
CA ARG A 242 4.67 9.09 17.50
C ARG A 242 5.29 9.44 18.84
N GLU A 243 4.48 9.91 19.79
CA GLU A 243 4.90 10.26 21.14
C GLU A 243 5.41 9.05 21.91
N LYS A 244 4.67 7.93 21.88
CA LYS A 244 5.08 6.69 22.53
C LYS A 244 6.43 6.19 22.02
N ALA A 245 6.66 6.20 20.71
CA ALA A 245 7.93 5.78 20.10
C ALA A 245 9.07 6.73 20.48
N ARG A 246 8.84 8.06 20.39
CA ARG A 246 9.79 9.08 20.82
C ARG A 246 10.16 8.93 22.30
N ASP A 247 9.16 8.78 23.17
CA ASP A 247 9.40 8.65 24.61
C ASP A 247 10.21 7.40 24.94
N LYS A 248 9.93 6.26 24.28
CA LYS A 248 10.76 5.05 24.40
C LYS A 248 12.21 5.29 24.00
N ILE A 249 12.43 5.97 22.89
CA ILE A 249 13.78 6.31 22.43
C ILE A 249 14.47 7.23 23.44
N LYS A 250 13.76 8.27 23.92
CA LYS A 250 14.27 9.26 24.88
C LYS A 250 14.59 8.64 26.25
N GLU A 251 13.80 7.66 26.67
CA GLU A 251 13.99 6.94 27.92
C GLU A 251 14.98 5.77 27.81
N GLY A 252 15.59 5.53 26.64
CA GLY A 252 16.48 4.41 26.39
C GLY A 252 15.80 3.04 26.43
N LYS A 253 14.45 3.01 26.28
CA LYS A 253 13.61 1.80 26.29
C LYS A 253 13.30 1.26 24.89
N ALA A 254 13.86 1.88 23.83
CA ALA A 254 13.77 1.34 22.48
C ALA A 254 14.41 -0.05 22.41
N ALA A 255 13.96 -0.88 21.46
CA ALA A 255 14.52 -2.22 21.29
C ALA A 255 16.05 -2.22 21.07
N MET A 256 16.57 -1.15 20.42
CA MET A 256 17.99 -0.77 20.38
C MET A 256 18.18 0.51 21.20
N PRO A 257 18.59 0.43 22.48
CA PRO A 257 18.65 1.62 23.34
C PRO A 257 19.59 2.73 22.86
N THR A 258 20.67 2.37 22.16
CA THR A 258 21.68 3.33 21.63
C THR A 258 21.17 4.24 20.52
N ILE A 259 20.04 3.92 19.86
CA ILE A 259 19.46 4.76 18.80
C ILE A 259 19.13 6.18 19.28
N GLY A 260 18.74 6.33 20.56
CA GLY A 260 18.46 7.62 21.16
C GLY A 260 19.69 8.53 21.23
N LEU A 261 20.88 7.98 21.47
CA LEU A 261 22.13 8.73 21.49
C LEU A 261 22.53 9.20 20.08
N ILE A 262 22.32 8.35 19.07
CA ILE A 262 22.59 8.69 17.66
C ILE A 262 21.66 9.81 17.21
N LEU A 263 20.37 9.69 17.49
CA LEU A 263 19.36 10.70 17.15
C LEU A 263 19.57 12.03 17.89
N ASN A 264 20.00 12.00 19.14
CA ASN A 264 20.23 13.23 19.90
C ASN A 264 21.60 13.87 19.62
N GLY A 265 22.48 13.20 18.85
CA GLY A 265 23.83 13.68 18.52
C GLY A 265 24.83 13.55 19.65
N SER A 266 24.48 12.87 20.77
CA SER A 266 25.31 12.64 21.95
C SER A 266 26.34 11.53 21.71
N LEU A 267 27.21 11.72 20.73
CA LEU A 267 28.13 10.69 20.22
C LEU A 267 29.41 10.50 21.07
N GLU A 268 29.60 11.28 22.13
CA GLU A 268 30.77 11.14 23.01
C GLU A 268 30.67 9.84 23.85
N ASN A 269 31.75 9.08 23.83
CA ASN A 269 31.85 7.79 24.56
C ASN A 269 30.76 6.76 24.22
N ILE A 270 30.08 6.90 23.09
CA ILE A 270 29.09 5.92 22.61
C ILE A 270 29.71 4.52 22.41
N GLU A 271 30.99 4.49 22.03
CA GLU A 271 31.79 3.27 21.83
C GLU A 271 31.82 2.35 23.06
N LYS A 272 31.77 2.95 24.27
CA LYS A 272 31.78 2.18 25.53
C LYS A 272 30.43 1.51 25.81
N LEU A 273 29.36 1.94 25.14
CA LEU A 273 28.00 1.43 25.30
C LEU A 273 27.61 0.49 24.16
N MET A 274 28.34 0.54 23.04
CA MET A 274 28.13 -0.34 21.90
C MET A 274 29.07 -1.55 22.01
N GLU A 275 28.52 -2.76 22.06
CA GLU A 275 29.29 -4.00 21.84
C GLU A 275 29.57 -4.11 20.33
N ASN A 276 30.72 -3.58 19.91
CA ASN A 276 31.13 -3.54 18.48
C ASN A 276 31.56 -4.94 17.99
N LYS A 277 30.65 -5.91 17.91
CA LYS A 277 30.87 -7.13 17.15
C LYS A 277 30.51 -6.86 15.67
N ILE A 278 31.52 -6.62 14.86
CA ILE A 278 31.38 -6.60 13.41
C ILE A 278 31.40 -8.05 12.92
N ASP A 279 30.29 -8.51 12.41
CA ASP A 279 30.24 -9.76 11.66
C ASP A 279 30.87 -9.52 10.27
N LYS A 280 31.94 -10.23 9.95
CA LYS A 280 32.49 -10.23 8.58
C LYS A 280 31.68 -11.19 7.69
N ILE A 281 30.64 -10.65 7.09
CA ILE A 281 29.73 -11.38 6.21
C ILE A 281 30.01 -11.01 4.77
N ASP A 282 30.21 -12.00 3.90
CA ASP A 282 30.33 -11.77 2.47
C ASP A 282 29.01 -11.16 1.92
N PRO A 283 29.09 -10.09 1.13
CA PRO A 283 27.91 -9.36 0.68
C PRO A 283 26.99 -10.19 -0.23
N LEU A 284 27.55 -11.09 -1.05
CA LEU A 284 26.77 -11.87 -2.01
C LEU A 284 27.23 -13.31 -2.10
N THR A 285 26.28 -14.25 -2.03
CA THR A 285 26.47 -15.64 -2.44
C THR A 285 26.15 -15.80 -3.93
N PRO A 286 26.63 -16.86 -4.60
CA PRO A 286 26.23 -17.18 -5.97
C PRO A 286 24.71 -17.27 -6.11
N PHE A 287 24.03 -17.91 -5.18
CA PHE A 287 22.56 -18.04 -5.16
C PHE A 287 21.84 -16.69 -5.16
N VAL A 288 22.20 -15.77 -4.23
CA VAL A 288 21.56 -14.46 -4.16
C VAL A 288 21.88 -13.61 -5.39
N LYS A 289 23.10 -13.71 -5.93
CA LYS A 289 23.49 -13.02 -7.14
C LYS A 289 22.62 -13.46 -8.34
N GLU A 290 22.49 -14.75 -8.57
CA GLU A 290 21.69 -15.30 -9.70
C GLU A 290 20.18 -15.01 -9.51
N LYS A 291 19.67 -15.14 -8.29
CA LYS A 291 18.24 -14.95 -7.99
C LYS A 291 17.79 -13.49 -8.15
N ILE A 292 18.63 -12.54 -7.73
CA ILE A 292 18.19 -11.13 -7.56
C ILE A 292 18.68 -10.23 -8.68
N PHE A 293 19.90 -10.45 -9.18
CA PHE A 293 20.52 -9.55 -10.16
C PHE A 293 20.37 -10.09 -11.57
N LYS A 294 19.71 -9.31 -12.44
CA LYS A 294 19.64 -9.63 -13.88
C LYS A 294 20.97 -9.40 -14.61
N ASN A 295 21.77 -8.46 -14.12
CA ASN A 295 23.09 -8.09 -14.61
C ASN A 295 24.10 -8.18 -13.46
N GLU A 296 25.40 -8.14 -13.76
CA GLU A 296 26.44 -8.10 -12.72
C GLU A 296 26.21 -6.92 -11.77
N PRO A 297 26.09 -7.14 -10.45
CA PRO A 297 25.92 -6.06 -9.47
C PRO A 297 27.12 -5.11 -9.47
N THR A 298 26.85 -3.82 -9.36
CA THR A 298 27.91 -2.80 -9.30
C THR A 298 28.72 -2.92 -8.01
N GLN A 299 29.94 -2.38 -8.02
CA GLN A 299 30.77 -2.37 -6.82
C GLN A 299 30.08 -1.65 -5.65
N LYS A 300 29.39 -0.53 -5.92
CA LYS A 300 28.64 0.21 -4.90
C LYS A 300 27.42 -0.53 -4.38
N GLN A 301 26.76 -1.33 -5.20
CA GLN A 301 25.67 -2.21 -4.72
C GLN A 301 26.22 -3.31 -3.81
N LYS A 302 27.36 -3.93 -4.15
CA LYS A 302 28.02 -4.92 -3.29
C LYS A 302 28.44 -4.30 -1.93
N GLU A 303 29.08 -3.13 -1.95
CA GLU A 303 29.46 -2.39 -0.74
C GLU A 303 28.23 -2.01 0.09
N ALA A 304 27.10 -1.60 -0.52
CA ALA A 304 25.87 -1.27 0.18
C ALA A 304 25.29 -2.49 0.94
N ILE A 305 25.32 -3.66 0.31
CA ILE A 305 24.89 -4.91 0.94
C ILE A 305 25.85 -5.27 2.08
N GLU A 306 27.16 -5.15 1.85
CA GLU A 306 28.17 -5.42 2.87
C GLU A 306 28.00 -4.52 4.11
N ILE A 307 27.81 -3.21 3.92
CA ILE A 307 27.56 -2.24 5.00
C ILE A 307 26.31 -2.63 5.78
N ALA A 308 25.20 -2.90 5.08
CA ALA A 308 23.95 -3.27 5.73
C ALA A 308 24.03 -4.56 6.54
N LEU A 309 24.80 -5.55 6.07
CA LEU A 309 24.98 -6.83 6.77
C LEU A 309 25.95 -6.73 7.96
N ASN A 310 26.97 -5.89 7.85
CA ASN A 310 28.08 -5.85 8.81
C ASN A 310 27.98 -4.70 9.83
N THR A 311 27.12 -3.70 9.62
CA THR A 311 26.92 -2.64 10.61
C THR A 311 26.37 -3.20 11.94
N PRO A 312 26.83 -2.70 13.09
CA PRO A 312 26.29 -3.12 14.40
C PRO A 312 24.97 -2.43 14.76
N ASP A 313 24.59 -1.36 14.08
CA ASP A 313 23.50 -0.47 14.46
C ASP A 313 22.69 0.04 13.27
N ILE A 314 23.18 1.06 12.54
CA ILE A 314 22.47 1.72 11.45
C ILE A 314 23.28 1.69 10.15
N ALA A 315 22.58 1.46 9.03
CA ALA A 315 23.11 1.64 7.68
C ALA A 315 22.24 2.64 6.91
N VAL A 316 22.86 3.61 6.25
CA VAL A 316 22.18 4.63 5.45
C VAL A 316 22.63 4.54 4.00
N ILE A 317 21.72 4.11 3.12
CA ILE A 317 21.99 3.87 1.70
C ILE A 317 21.25 4.93 0.89
N GLN A 318 22.00 5.87 0.33
CA GLN A 318 21.46 6.83 -0.62
C GLN A 318 21.44 6.21 -2.01
N GLY A 319 20.28 6.26 -2.66
CA GLY A 319 20.13 5.76 -4.02
C GLY A 319 19.46 6.77 -4.93
N PRO A 320 20.22 7.46 -5.79
CA PRO A 320 19.67 8.27 -6.87
C PRO A 320 18.65 7.53 -7.73
N PRO A 321 17.87 8.22 -8.58
CA PRO A 321 16.85 7.59 -9.42
C PRO A 321 17.44 6.47 -10.30
N GLY A 322 16.79 5.29 -10.29
CA GLY A 322 17.19 4.18 -11.15
C GLY A 322 18.43 3.40 -10.74
N THR A 323 19.03 3.65 -9.58
CA THR A 323 20.26 2.97 -9.11
C THR A 323 20.04 1.59 -8.49
N GLY A 324 18.78 1.11 -8.43
CA GLY A 324 18.47 -0.23 -7.98
C GLY A 324 18.29 -0.37 -6.46
N LYS A 325 17.79 0.67 -5.76
CA LYS A 325 17.45 0.63 -4.32
C LYS A 325 16.70 -0.64 -3.93
N THR A 326 15.60 -0.93 -4.61
CA THR A 326 14.77 -2.11 -4.33
C THR A 326 15.54 -3.42 -4.53
N THR A 327 16.41 -3.50 -5.53
CA THR A 327 17.26 -4.68 -5.78
C THR A 327 18.24 -4.90 -4.64
N VAL A 328 18.85 -3.83 -4.12
CA VAL A 328 19.76 -3.89 -2.95
C VAL A 328 18.99 -4.34 -1.71
N ILE A 329 17.80 -3.76 -1.44
CA ILE A 329 16.93 -4.18 -0.32
C ILE A 329 16.63 -5.69 -0.43
N THR A 330 16.21 -6.17 -1.60
CA THR A 330 15.88 -7.58 -1.81
C THR A 330 17.10 -8.49 -1.58
N ALA A 331 18.28 -8.08 -2.06
CA ALA A 331 19.52 -8.83 -1.84
C ALA A 331 19.93 -8.89 -0.37
N ILE A 332 19.80 -7.79 0.38
CA ILE A 332 20.05 -7.75 1.83
C ILE A 332 19.14 -8.75 2.54
N ILE A 333 17.85 -8.75 2.23
CA ILE A 333 16.85 -9.63 2.87
C ILE A 333 17.15 -11.10 2.57
N GLU A 334 17.47 -11.45 1.33
CA GLU A 334 17.83 -12.83 0.97
C GLU A 334 19.12 -13.27 1.69
N ARG A 335 20.12 -12.38 1.81
CA ARG A 335 21.34 -12.68 2.56
C ARG A 335 21.06 -12.89 4.05
N LEU A 336 20.16 -12.10 4.64
CA LEU A 336 19.72 -12.30 6.02
C LEU A 336 18.96 -13.61 6.15
N ASN A 337 18.10 -13.98 5.21
CA ASN A 337 17.35 -15.23 5.20
C ASN A 337 18.28 -16.47 5.10
N GLU A 338 19.37 -16.41 4.33
CA GLU A 338 20.34 -17.52 4.26
C GLU A 338 21.03 -17.83 5.60
N ARG A 339 21.07 -16.85 6.53
CA ARG A 339 21.78 -16.97 7.81
C ARG A 339 20.89 -17.37 8.98
N VAL A 340 19.60 -17.41 8.75
CA VAL A 340 18.62 -17.73 9.80
C VAL A 340 18.68 -19.22 10.13
N ASP A 341 18.72 -19.56 11.41
CA ASP A 341 18.54 -20.94 11.85
C ASP A 341 17.08 -21.36 11.59
N LYS A 342 16.91 -22.34 10.69
CA LYS A 342 15.59 -22.87 10.33
C LYS A 342 14.87 -23.59 11.49
N LYS A 343 15.56 -23.84 12.60
CA LYS A 343 15.01 -24.46 13.82
C LYS A 343 14.43 -23.44 14.80
N GLU A 344 14.75 -22.15 14.62
CA GLU A 344 14.20 -21.07 15.44
C GLU A 344 12.88 -20.55 14.87
N ASP A 345 12.10 -19.88 15.70
CA ASP A 345 10.94 -19.11 15.24
C ASP A 345 11.42 -17.91 14.41
N ASN A 346 11.15 -17.98 13.12
CA ASN A 346 11.57 -16.97 12.15
C ASN A 346 10.44 -16.02 11.74
N LYS A 347 9.32 -16.09 12.43
CA LYS A 347 8.11 -15.31 12.15
C LYS A 347 8.36 -13.81 12.25
N GLY A 348 8.26 -13.11 11.12
CA GLY A 348 8.35 -11.66 11.04
C GLY A 348 9.61 -11.07 11.69
N LYS A 349 10.79 -11.69 11.50
CA LYS A 349 12.05 -11.14 12.04
C LYS A 349 12.48 -9.85 11.35
N ILE A 350 12.05 -9.61 10.12
CA ILE A 350 12.35 -8.38 9.37
C ILE A 350 11.07 -7.59 9.15
N LEU A 351 11.13 -6.28 9.43
CA LEU A 351 10.12 -5.32 9.01
C LEU A 351 10.60 -4.53 7.81
N ILE A 352 9.81 -4.50 6.74
CA ILE A 352 9.94 -3.53 5.65
C ILE A 352 8.86 -2.46 5.82
N THR A 353 9.27 -1.21 5.83
CA THR A 353 8.34 -0.10 5.98
C THR A 353 8.66 1.06 5.05
N SER A 354 7.67 1.89 4.78
CA SER A 354 7.80 3.12 4.02
C SER A 354 6.70 4.12 4.42
N PHE A 355 6.82 5.34 3.93
CA PHE A 355 5.83 6.41 4.19
C PHE A 355 4.44 6.07 3.65
N GLN A 356 4.34 5.50 2.44
CA GLN A 356 3.07 5.24 1.74
C GLN A 356 2.84 3.77 1.45
N HIS A 357 1.56 3.36 1.41
CA HIS A 357 1.16 2.01 1.03
C HIS A 357 1.68 1.56 -0.34
N ASP A 358 1.67 2.46 -1.33
CA ASP A 358 2.11 2.15 -2.69
C ASP A 358 3.64 1.92 -2.77
N ALA A 359 4.42 2.65 -1.97
CA ALA A 359 5.86 2.41 -1.85
C ALA A 359 6.15 1.03 -1.23
N VAL A 360 5.43 0.65 -0.16
CA VAL A 360 5.52 -0.69 0.42
C VAL A 360 5.17 -1.77 -0.61
N LYS A 361 4.05 -1.61 -1.34
CA LYS A 361 3.62 -2.55 -2.39
C LYS A 361 4.70 -2.75 -3.47
N ASN A 362 5.35 -1.67 -3.91
CA ASN A 362 6.40 -1.72 -4.92
C ASN A 362 7.62 -2.55 -4.49
N VAL A 363 7.99 -2.52 -3.22
CA VAL A 363 9.10 -3.34 -2.69
C VAL A 363 8.68 -4.81 -2.61
N ILE A 364 7.55 -5.08 -1.95
CA ILE A 364 7.15 -6.45 -1.65
C ILE A 364 6.67 -7.25 -2.86
N SER A 365 6.13 -6.59 -3.90
CA SER A 365 5.74 -7.26 -5.15
C SER A 365 6.91 -7.95 -5.87
N ARG A 366 8.14 -7.52 -5.58
CA ARG A 366 9.39 -8.12 -6.12
C ARG A 366 10.06 -9.09 -5.15
N LEU A 367 9.47 -9.29 -3.97
CA LEU A 367 10.08 -10.04 -2.88
C LEU A 367 9.35 -11.38 -2.67
N ARG A 368 10.03 -12.48 -2.96
CA ARG A 368 9.56 -13.85 -2.73
C ARG A 368 10.60 -14.61 -1.91
N ILE A 369 10.51 -14.53 -0.59
CA ILE A 369 11.42 -15.22 0.33
C ILE A 369 10.94 -16.66 0.54
N ASN A 370 11.80 -17.63 0.32
CA ASN A 370 11.46 -19.05 0.38
C ASN A 370 10.24 -19.42 -0.50
N SER A 371 10.04 -18.73 -1.62
CA SER A 371 8.88 -18.85 -2.51
C SER A 371 7.54 -18.46 -1.88
N LEU A 372 7.53 -17.82 -0.70
CA LEU A 372 6.33 -17.31 -0.04
C LEU A 372 6.09 -15.84 -0.39
N PRO A 373 4.82 -15.39 -0.49
CA PRO A 373 4.50 -13.98 -0.68
C PRO A 373 4.81 -13.20 0.60
N THR A 374 5.25 -11.95 0.45
CA THR A 374 5.45 -11.06 1.60
C THR A 374 4.12 -10.43 2.00
N LEU A 375 3.77 -10.53 3.29
CA LEU A 375 2.51 -10.02 3.81
C LEU A 375 2.60 -8.52 4.10
N LYS A 376 1.61 -7.76 3.62
CA LYS A 376 1.42 -6.35 3.94
C LYS A 376 0.30 -6.20 4.98
N PHE A 377 0.61 -5.55 6.08
CA PHE A 377 -0.34 -5.22 7.14
C PHE A 377 -0.85 -3.78 6.99
N GLY A 378 -2.12 -3.57 7.36
CA GLY A 378 -2.80 -2.30 7.19
C GLY A 378 -3.24 -2.03 5.75
N ARG A 379 -4.41 -1.41 5.61
CA ARG A 379 -5.05 -1.06 4.33
C ARG A 379 -4.98 0.43 4.10
N LYS A 380 -4.95 0.85 2.83
CA LYS A 380 -5.07 2.25 2.43
C LYS A 380 -6.53 2.72 2.59
N ASP A 381 -7.46 1.87 2.20
CA ASP A 381 -8.90 2.02 2.27
C ASP A 381 -9.56 0.63 2.35
N GLU A 382 -10.87 0.56 2.42
CA GLU A 382 -11.61 -0.71 2.52
C GLU A 382 -11.47 -1.60 1.29
N ASP A 383 -11.18 -1.00 0.13
CA ASP A 383 -11.02 -1.71 -1.16
C ASP A 383 -9.56 -2.16 -1.41
N ASP A 384 -8.62 -1.90 -0.50
CA ASP A 384 -7.22 -2.32 -0.64
C ASP A 384 -7.01 -3.80 -0.29
N PHE A 385 -7.30 -4.68 -1.22
CA PHE A 385 -7.12 -6.13 -1.12
C PHE A 385 -5.77 -6.63 -1.65
N PHE A 386 -4.72 -5.83 -1.57
CA PHE A 386 -3.42 -6.18 -2.15
C PHE A 386 -2.88 -7.52 -1.60
N THR A 387 -2.89 -7.71 -0.28
CA THR A 387 -2.36 -8.94 0.35
C THR A 387 -3.18 -10.16 -0.04
N GLU A 388 -4.51 -10.04 -0.06
CA GLU A 388 -5.42 -11.09 -0.46
C GLU A 388 -5.16 -11.53 -1.91
N LYS A 389 -5.03 -10.57 -2.82
CA LYS A 389 -4.73 -10.82 -4.23
C LYS A 389 -3.34 -11.47 -4.44
N GLU A 390 -2.33 -11.04 -3.68
CA GLU A 390 -1.00 -11.66 -3.74
C GLU A 390 -1.02 -13.11 -3.23
N ILE A 391 -1.81 -13.40 -2.19
CA ILE A 391 -2.02 -14.76 -1.70
C ILE A 391 -2.78 -15.60 -2.74
N GLU A 392 -3.82 -15.07 -3.36
CA GLU A 392 -4.55 -15.73 -4.43
C GLU A 392 -3.64 -16.09 -5.61
N ASN A 393 -2.85 -15.12 -6.10
CA ASN A 393 -1.88 -15.34 -7.17
C ASN A 393 -0.87 -16.43 -6.79
N TRP A 394 -0.36 -16.40 -5.55
CA TRP A 394 0.56 -17.42 -5.06
C TRP A 394 -0.10 -18.80 -4.98
N CYS A 395 -1.34 -18.88 -4.52
CA CYS A 395 -2.11 -20.13 -4.49
C CYS A 395 -2.27 -20.71 -5.90
N GLU A 396 -2.58 -19.87 -6.90
CA GLU A 396 -2.67 -20.32 -8.30
C GLU A 396 -1.32 -20.82 -8.84
N GLU A 397 -0.23 -20.09 -8.59
CA GLU A 397 1.13 -20.52 -8.97
C GLU A 397 1.51 -21.87 -8.34
N VAL A 398 1.15 -22.09 -7.06
CA VAL A 398 1.43 -23.36 -6.36
C VAL A 398 0.57 -24.49 -6.92
N LYS A 399 -0.73 -24.24 -7.18
CA LYS A 399 -1.62 -25.20 -7.81
C LYS A 399 -1.11 -25.67 -9.16
N ASP A 400 -0.66 -24.72 -10.00
CA ASP A 400 -0.15 -25.02 -11.32
C ASP A 400 1.15 -25.85 -11.27
N LYS A 401 2.06 -25.52 -10.33
CA LYS A 401 3.27 -26.32 -10.09
C LYS A 401 2.94 -27.73 -9.59
N LEU A 402 1.97 -27.85 -8.68
CA LEU A 402 1.54 -29.17 -8.18
C LEU A 402 0.92 -30.02 -9.31
N LYS A 403 0.07 -29.42 -10.15
CA LYS A 403 -0.51 -30.11 -11.32
C LYS A 403 0.57 -30.58 -12.31
N GLN A 404 1.60 -29.76 -12.56
CA GLN A 404 2.66 -30.09 -13.51
C GLN A 404 3.61 -31.18 -12.99
N ASN A 405 3.90 -31.18 -11.68
CA ASN A 405 4.94 -32.04 -11.10
C ASN A 405 4.39 -33.33 -10.48
N VAL A 406 3.10 -33.43 -10.22
CA VAL A 406 2.46 -34.56 -9.53
C VAL A 406 1.35 -35.14 -10.42
N LEU A 407 1.72 -36.07 -11.29
CA LEU A 407 0.79 -36.73 -12.22
C LEU A 407 -0.41 -37.42 -11.53
N SER A 408 -0.19 -37.95 -10.32
CA SER A 408 -1.25 -38.57 -9.51
C SER A 408 -2.26 -37.55 -8.98
N LEU A 409 -1.87 -36.28 -8.78
CA LEU A 409 -2.77 -35.22 -8.32
C LEU A 409 -3.89 -34.98 -9.34
N GLU A 410 -3.59 -34.98 -10.63
CA GLU A 410 -4.59 -34.80 -11.68
C GLU A 410 -5.61 -35.94 -11.66
N LYS A 411 -5.18 -37.18 -11.44
CA LYS A 411 -6.08 -38.35 -11.33
C LYS A 411 -6.97 -38.23 -10.09
N ASN A 412 -6.42 -37.80 -8.95
CA ASN A 412 -7.18 -37.65 -7.70
C ASN A 412 -8.20 -36.51 -7.79
N LEU A 413 -7.86 -35.39 -8.41
CA LEU A 413 -8.81 -34.29 -8.67
C LEU A 413 -9.97 -34.73 -9.55
N LYS A 414 -9.66 -35.46 -10.63
CA LYS A 414 -10.68 -36.05 -11.53
C LYS A 414 -11.57 -37.01 -10.81
N LYS A 415 -11.03 -37.83 -9.90
CA LYS A 415 -11.80 -38.77 -9.07
C LYS A 415 -12.76 -38.04 -8.15
N GLU A 416 -12.33 -36.95 -7.50
CA GLU A 416 -13.20 -36.19 -6.62
C GLU A 416 -14.29 -35.43 -7.39
N GLU A 417 -13.97 -34.90 -8.57
CA GLU A 417 -14.95 -34.29 -9.46
C GLU A 417 -16.06 -35.32 -9.81
N ILE A 418 -15.69 -36.53 -10.24
CA ILE A 418 -16.65 -37.59 -10.56
C ILE A 418 -17.46 -38.02 -9.34
N LEU A 419 -16.81 -38.15 -8.16
CA LEU A 419 -17.52 -38.51 -6.93
C LEU A 419 -18.55 -37.43 -6.54
N ASN A 420 -18.22 -36.17 -6.68
CA ASN A 420 -19.12 -35.07 -6.37
C ASN A 420 -20.30 -35.03 -7.36
N LEU A 421 -20.04 -35.21 -8.65
CA LEU A 421 -21.07 -35.31 -9.66
C LEU A 421 -21.97 -36.54 -9.44
N TYR A 422 -21.39 -37.64 -9.01
CA TYR A 422 -22.18 -38.84 -8.66
C TYR A 422 -23.05 -38.62 -7.42
N LYS A 423 -22.55 -37.91 -6.38
CA LYS A 423 -23.35 -37.49 -5.22
C LYS A 423 -24.48 -36.56 -5.62
N GLU A 424 -24.21 -35.59 -6.51
CA GLU A 424 -25.23 -34.69 -7.07
C GLU A 424 -26.31 -35.47 -7.79
N TYR A 425 -25.91 -36.44 -8.61
CA TYR A 425 -26.85 -37.36 -9.28
C TYR A 425 -27.66 -38.18 -8.29
N LEU A 426 -27.07 -38.73 -7.22
CA LEU A 426 -27.81 -39.49 -6.19
C LEU A 426 -28.85 -38.66 -5.44
N ILE A 427 -28.54 -37.37 -5.19
CA ILE A 427 -29.46 -36.44 -4.53
C ILE A 427 -30.59 -36.02 -5.47
N LEU A 428 -30.28 -35.74 -6.74
CA LEU A 428 -31.18 -35.17 -7.71
C LEU A 428 -31.10 -35.95 -9.06
N PRO A 429 -31.59 -37.20 -9.13
CA PRO A 429 -31.53 -37.97 -10.36
C PRO A 429 -32.31 -37.29 -11.49
N SER A 430 -31.62 -36.83 -12.52
CA SER A 430 -32.19 -36.15 -13.69
C SER A 430 -31.35 -36.42 -14.94
N GLU A 431 -31.91 -36.26 -16.11
CA GLU A 431 -31.19 -36.42 -17.38
C GLU A 431 -29.96 -35.44 -17.41
N TYR A 432 -30.09 -34.27 -16.84
CA TYR A 432 -29.01 -33.27 -16.74
C TYR A 432 -27.84 -33.77 -15.86
N THR A 433 -28.11 -34.30 -14.66
CA THR A 433 -27.08 -34.81 -13.76
C THR A 433 -26.43 -36.08 -14.28
N GLU A 434 -27.19 -36.94 -14.99
CA GLU A 434 -26.68 -38.11 -15.70
C GLU A 434 -25.70 -37.70 -16.81
N GLU A 435 -26.11 -36.80 -17.69
CA GLU A 435 -25.29 -36.31 -18.79
C GLU A 435 -24.01 -35.65 -18.28
N LYS A 436 -24.13 -34.78 -17.28
CA LYS A 436 -23.01 -34.10 -16.66
C LYS A 436 -21.98 -35.09 -16.08
N LEU A 437 -22.44 -36.10 -15.37
CA LEU A 437 -21.61 -37.18 -14.83
C LEU A 437 -20.95 -38.00 -15.95
N LEU A 438 -21.69 -38.42 -16.95
CA LEU A 438 -21.20 -39.23 -18.06
C LEU A 438 -20.17 -38.50 -18.91
N LEU A 439 -20.38 -37.22 -19.20
CA LEU A 439 -19.41 -36.38 -19.91
C LEU A 439 -18.13 -36.19 -19.11
N ALA A 440 -18.20 -36.03 -17.78
CA ALA A 440 -17.04 -35.97 -16.92
C ALA A 440 -16.25 -37.29 -16.92
N ILE A 441 -16.93 -38.43 -16.81
CA ILE A 441 -16.29 -39.74 -16.89
C ILE A 441 -15.64 -39.96 -18.27
N LYS A 442 -16.32 -39.61 -19.36
CA LYS A 442 -15.78 -39.72 -20.71
C LYS A 442 -14.49 -38.94 -20.96
N ARG A 443 -14.37 -37.75 -20.36
CA ARG A 443 -13.15 -36.91 -20.47
C ARG A 443 -11.95 -37.54 -19.78
N ILE A 444 -12.14 -38.44 -18.87
CA ILE A 444 -11.10 -38.91 -17.96
C ILE A 444 -10.75 -40.39 -18.26
N SER A 445 -11.72 -41.20 -18.67
CA SER A 445 -11.52 -42.61 -18.95
C SER A 445 -10.64 -42.84 -20.18
N VAL A 446 -9.71 -43.77 -20.08
CA VAL A 446 -8.90 -44.30 -21.19
C VAL A 446 -9.47 -45.66 -21.67
N ASN A 447 -10.48 -46.20 -21.02
CA ASN A 447 -11.14 -47.47 -21.39
C ASN A 447 -12.10 -47.23 -22.58
N SER A 448 -11.70 -47.74 -23.75
CA SER A 448 -12.44 -47.56 -24.99
C SER A 448 -13.85 -48.19 -24.96
N GLU A 449 -14.02 -49.28 -24.25
CA GLU A 449 -15.33 -49.95 -24.09
C GLU A 449 -16.27 -49.10 -23.22
N LEU A 450 -15.74 -48.47 -22.16
CA LEU A 450 -16.53 -47.58 -21.32
C LEU A 450 -16.93 -46.30 -22.08
N ILE A 451 -16.02 -45.76 -22.89
CA ILE A 451 -16.29 -44.58 -23.73
C ILE A 451 -17.38 -44.88 -24.75
N GLU A 452 -17.33 -46.03 -25.45
CA GLU A 452 -18.31 -46.43 -26.43
C GLU A 452 -19.69 -46.65 -25.78
N ARG A 453 -19.73 -47.23 -24.57
CA ARG A 453 -20.95 -47.41 -23.79
C ARG A 453 -21.57 -46.05 -23.38
N ILE A 454 -20.72 -45.07 -22.98
CA ILE A 454 -21.18 -43.71 -22.68
C ILE A 454 -21.70 -43.01 -23.93
N ASP A 455 -21.04 -43.16 -25.08
CA ASP A 455 -21.47 -42.57 -26.35
C ASP A 455 -22.79 -43.13 -26.84
N THR A 456 -23.02 -44.44 -26.69
CA THR A 456 -24.31 -45.08 -26.99
C THR A 456 -25.40 -44.47 -26.11
N TYR A 457 -25.18 -44.32 -24.82
CA TYR A 457 -26.14 -43.74 -23.90
C TYR A 457 -26.46 -42.27 -24.19
N LEU A 458 -25.41 -41.44 -24.49
CA LEU A 458 -25.55 -40.01 -24.80
C LEU A 458 -26.16 -39.76 -26.19
N SER A 459 -26.01 -40.66 -27.13
CA SER A 459 -26.66 -40.55 -28.46
C SER A 459 -28.19 -40.68 -28.44
N GLU A 460 -28.72 -41.35 -27.42
CA GLU A 460 -30.14 -41.45 -27.15
C GLU A 460 -30.73 -40.22 -26.44
N SER A 461 -29.89 -39.38 -25.79
CA SER A 461 -30.31 -38.16 -25.12
C SER A 461 -29.96 -36.92 -25.96
N SER A 462 -30.98 -36.23 -26.50
CA SER A 462 -30.77 -35.07 -27.38
C SER A 462 -30.58 -33.75 -26.63
N PHE A 463 -29.40 -33.43 -26.14
CA PHE A 463 -29.09 -32.05 -25.69
C PHE A 463 -27.62 -31.68 -25.83
N LYS A 464 -27.32 -30.66 -26.65
CA LYS A 464 -26.03 -29.96 -26.65
C LYS A 464 -26.19 -28.70 -25.82
N GLU A 465 -25.57 -28.67 -24.65
CA GLU A 465 -25.50 -27.50 -23.80
C GLU A 465 -24.48 -26.48 -24.39
N ASP A 466 -24.96 -25.36 -24.93
CA ASP A 466 -24.10 -24.23 -25.25
C ASP A 466 -24.11 -23.21 -24.09
N SER A 467 -23.13 -23.32 -23.21
CA SER A 467 -23.01 -22.48 -22.02
C SER A 467 -22.81 -20.99 -22.34
N ILE A 468 -22.22 -20.67 -23.50
CA ILE A 468 -22.00 -19.29 -23.95
C ILE A 468 -23.30 -18.65 -24.37
N LEU A 469 -24.08 -19.35 -25.21
CA LEU A 469 -25.38 -18.88 -25.65
C LEU A 469 -26.35 -18.71 -24.47
N LEU A 470 -26.41 -19.66 -23.57
CA LEU A 470 -27.27 -19.60 -22.37
C LEU A 470 -26.90 -18.38 -21.47
N ASN A 471 -25.61 -18.12 -21.26
CA ASN A 471 -25.14 -16.96 -20.48
C ASN A 471 -25.49 -15.64 -21.16
N ASN A 472 -25.38 -15.55 -22.49
CA ASN A 472 -25.78 -14.35 -23.24
C ASN A 472 -27.28 -14.12 -23.14
N VAL A 473 -28.11 -15.17 -23.27
CA VAL A 473 -29.56 -15.05 -23.11
C VAL A 473 -29.97 -14.67 -21.68
N ARG A 474 -29.28 -15.17 -20.65
CA ARG A 474 -29.52 -14.75 -19.25
C ARG A 474 -29.19 -13.28 -19.00
N LYS A 475 -28.08 -12.78 -19.56
CA LYS A 475 -27.65 -11.37 -19.44
C LYS A 475 -28.50 -10.42 -20.27
N PHE A 476 -29.29 -10.91 -21.21
CA PHE A 476 -30.08 -10.08 -22.11
C PHE A 476 -31.16 -9.27 -21.36
N ARG A 477 -31.03 -7.94 -21.36
CA ARG A 477 -31.95 -7.02 -20.70
C ARG A 477 -33.01 -6.54 -21.71
N THR A 478 -34.27 -6.58 -21.31
CA THR A 478 -35.43 -6.26 -22.15
C THR A 478 -36.26 -5.08 -21.63
N THR A 479 -35.72 -4.30 -20.66
CA THR A 479 -36.25 -2.99 -20.28
C THR A 479 -35.68 -1.93 -21.23
N LYS A 480 -36.35 -0.80 -21.42
CA LYS A 480 -35.91 0.26 -22.37
C LYS A 480 -34.49 0.74 -22.08
N GLU A 481 -34.22 1.08 -20.81
CA GLU A 481 -32.91 1.56 -20.37
C GLU A 481 -31.83 0.47 -20.46
N GLY A 482 -32.14 -0.77 -20.01
CA GLY A 482 -31.20 -1.87 -20.08
C GLY A 482 -30.96 -2.41 -21.49
N PHE A 483 -31.90 -2.26 -22.41
CA PHE A 483 -31.72 -2.62 -23.82
C PHE A 483 -30.79 -1.61 -24.51
N LEU A 484 -30.97 -0.31 -24.27
CA LEU A 484 -30.11 0.75 -24.81
C LEU A 484 -28.70 0.73 -24.20
N ASP A 485 -28.55 0.28 -22.93
CA ASP A 485 -27.26 0.23 -22.22
C ASP A 485 -26.39 -1.00 -22.56
N GLY A 486 -26.84 -1.93 -23.38
CA GLY A 486 -26.03 -3.13 -23.75
C GLY A 486 -26.85 -4.23 -24.39
N GLY A 487 -28.17 -4.11 -24.47
CA GLY A 487 -29.04 -5.12 -25.07
C GLY A 487 -28.79 -5.33 -26.56
N VAL A 488 -28.41 -4.28 -27.29
CA VAL A 488 -28.08 -4.30 -28.73
C VAL A 488 -26.87 -5.22 -28.98
N GLU A 489 -25.79 -5.07 -28.19
CA GLU A 489 -24.60 -5.91 -28.27
C GLU A 489 -24.89 -7.36 -27.91
N ILE A 490 -25.67 -7.59 -26.86
CA ILE A 490 -26.09 -8.93 -26.45
C ILE A 490 -26.98 -9.60 -27.51
N CYS A 491 -27.87 -8.84 -28.17
CA CYS A 491 -28.64 -9.33 -29.33
C CYS A 491 -27.73 -9.86 -30.43
N TYR A 492 -26.67 -9.11 -30.76
CA TYR A 492 -25.71 -9.54 -31.77
C TYR A 492 -24.97 -10.81 -31.37
N ASN A 493 -24.50 -10.89 -30.10
CA ASN A 493 -23.81 -12.06 -29.58
C ASN A 493 -24.71 -13.31 -29.57
N ILE A 494 -26.00 -13.17 -29.22
CA ILE A 494 -27.00 -14.23 -29.30
C ILE A 494 -27.24 -14.63 -30.76
N TYR A 495 -27.37 -13.66 -31.68
CA TYR A 495 -27.56 -13.90 -33.10
C TYR A 495 -26.43 -14.75 -33.71
N ILE A 496 -25.16 -14.36 -33.44
CA ILE A 496 -24.01 -15.11 -33.97
C ILE A 496 -23.98 -16.54 -33.42
N SER A 497 -24.09 -16.70 -32.11
CA SER A 497 -24.04 -18.01 -31.46
C SER A 497 -25.20 -18.91 -31.93
N LEU A 498 -26.41 -18.36 -32.06
CA LEU A 498 -27.55 -19.09 -32.54
C LEU A 498 -27.44 -19.45 -34.02
N LYS A 499 -26.94 -18.57 -34.87
CA LYS A 499 -26.73 -18.78 -36.31
C LYS A 499 -25.74 -19.90 -36.59
N GLU A 500 -24.70 -20.04 -35.80
CA GLU A 500 -23.74 -21.13 -35.90
C GLU A 500 -24.35 -22.50 -35.54
N LEU A 501 -25.16 -22.52 -34.46
CA LEU A 501 -25.80 -23.75 -33.98
C LEU A 501 -26.91 -24.24 -34.91
N VAL A 502 -27.61 -23.34 -35.63
CA VAL A 502 -28.88 -23.66 -36.33
C VAL A 502 -28.67 -23.70 -37.84
N LYS A 503 -27.51 -24.05 -38.35
CA LYS A 503 -27.12 -23.96 -39.80
C LYS A 503 -28.12 -24.46 -40.84
N ASN A 504 -29.23 -25.14 -40.48
CA ASN A 504 -30.26 -25.59 -41.42
C ASN A 504 -31.67 -25.81 -40.81
N ASN A 505 -32.03 -25.20 -39.69
CA ASN A 505 -33.30 -25.41 -39.01
C ASN A 505 -34.29 -24.24 -39.22
N LYS A 506 -35.28 -24.42 -40.13
CA LYS A 506 -36.30 -23.42 -40.43
C LYS A 506 -37.12 -22.92 -39.21
N LYS A 507 -37.11 -23.67 -38.12
CA LYS A 507 -37.88 -23.37 -36.90
C LYS A 507 -37.34 -22.09 -36.19
N PHE A 508 -36.09 -21.71 -36.41
CA PHE A 508 -35.45 -20.53 -35.79
C PHE A 508 -35.33 -19.31 -36.70
N GLU A 509 -35.83 -19.39 -37.93
CA GLU A 509 -35.74 -18.30 -38.92
C GLU A 509 -36.36 -17.00 -38.40
N ASN A 510 -37.53 -17.07 -37.75
CA ASN A 510 -38.19 -15.91 -37.17
C ASN A 510 -37.44 -15.36 -35.95
N THR A 511 -36.82 -16.20 -35.16
CA THR A 511 -36.00 -15.85 -34.01
C THR A 511 -34.74 -15.08 -34.47
N LEU A 512 -34.06 -15.58 -35.51
CA LEU A 512 -32.90 -14.91 -36.10
C LEU A 512 -33.28 -13.56 -36.73
N LYS A 513 -34.39 -13.45 -37.46
CA LYS A 513 -34.88 -12.17 -38.00
C LYS A 513 -35.20 -11.14 -36.90
N LEU A 514 -35.73 -11.60 -35.77
CA LEU A 514 -36.06 -10.70 -34.67
C LEU A 514 -34.80 -10.24 -33.94
N LEU A 515 -33.80 -11.13 -33.73
CA LEU A 515 -32.47 -10.75 -33.19
C LEU A 515 -31.73 -9.80 -34.14
N GLU A 516 -31.80 -10.05 -35.46
CA GLU A 516 -31.22 -9.18 -36.48
C GLU A 516 -31.83 -7.77 -36.42
N LYS A 517 -33.14 -7.66 -36.29
CA LYS A 517 -33.79 -6.39 -36.05
C LYS A 517 -33.33 -5.74 -34.75
N GLY A 518 -33.11 -6.55 -33.70
CA GLY A 518 -32.67 -6.07 -32.36
C GLY A 518 -31.30 -5.40 -32.36
N TYR A 519 -30.30 -5.93 -33.09
CA TYR A 519 -28.97 -5.33 -33.11
C TYR A 519 -28.80 -4.22 -34.19
N LEU A 520 -29.77 -4.09 -35.14
CA LEU A 520 -29.79 -3.02 -36.17
C LEU A 520 -30.69 -1.85 -35.82
N ILE A 521 -31.48 -1.92 -34.72
CA ILE A 521 -32.46 -0.93 -34.33
C ILE A 521 -31.80 0.39 -33.88
N LYS A 522 -32.42 1.52 -34.21
CA LYS A 522 -32.01 2.84 -33.73
C LYS A 522 -32.70 3.16 -32.40
N ASP A 523 -32.03 3.98 -31.55
CA ASP A 523 -32.52 4.33 -30.21
C ASP A 523 -33.96 4.89 -30.16
N ASN A 524 -34.31 5.69 -31.18
CA ASN A 524 -35.65 6.27 -31.31
C ASN A 524 -36.74 5.30 -31.78
N GLU A 525 -36.36 4.08 -32.20
CA GLU A 525 -37.30 3.03 -32.69
C GLU A 525 -37.57 1.97 -31.63
N VAL A 526 -36.95 2.09 -30.43
CA VAL A 526 -37.16 1.16 -29.31
C VAL A 526 -38.44 1.54 -28.57
N ASP A 527 -39.59 0.93 -28.98
CA ASP A 527 -40.90 1.10 -28.37
C ASP A 527 -41.26 -0.10 -27.42
N GLU A 528 -42.38 0.05 -26.70
CA GLU A 528 -42.85 -1.00 -25.78
C GLU A 528 -43.22 -2.32 -26.50
N ASN A 529 -43.70 -2.28 -27.72
CA ASN A 529 -44.09 -3.46 -28.47
C ASN A 529 -42.88 -4.25 -28.93
N PHE A 530 -41.81 -3.54 -29.34
CA PHE A 530 -40.55 -4.16 -29.65
C PHE A 530 -39.92 -4.81 -28.39
N LEU A 531 -39.90 -4.15 -27.23
CA LEU A 531 -39.39 -4.68 -25.98
C LEU A 531 -40.19 -5.90 -25.50
N LYS A 532 -41.49 -5.91 -25.62
CA LYS A 532 -42.34 -7.10 -25.37
C LYS A 532 -41.97 -8.27 -26.29
N SER A 533 -41.68 -8.01 -27.57
CA SER A 533 -41.21 -9.02 -28.51
C SER A 533 -39.85 -9.58 -28.10
N MET A 534 -38.90 -8.75 -27.64
CA MET A 534 -37.61 -9.15 -27.14
C MET A 534 -37.70 -9.98 -25.83
N PHE A 535 -38.61 -9.57 -24.94
CA PHE A 535 -38.89 -10.31 -23.71
C PHE A 535 -39.47 -11.71 -24.02
N THR A 536 -40.42 -11.81 -24.95
CA THR A 536 -40.97 -13.10 -25.39
C THR A 536 -39.90 -13.98 -26.02
N LEU A 537 -39.04 -13.40 -26.87
CA LEU A 537 -37.92 -14.07 -27.50
C LEU A 537 -36.94 -14.63 -26.43
N LYS A 538 -36.54 -13.78 -25.45
CA LYS A 538 -35.71 -14.22 -24.33
C LYS A 538 -36.30 -15.41 -23.61
N ASN A 539 -37.58 -15.36 -23.23
CA ASN A 539 -38.25 -16.45 -22.51
C ASN A 539 -38.34 -17.72 -23.34
N ASN A 540 -38.59 -17.58 -24.65
CA ASN A 540 -38.63 -18.73 -25.56
C ASN A 540 -37.24 -19.38 -25.69
N LEU A 541 -36.20 -18.60 -25.81
CA LEU A 541 -34.80 -19.11 -25.83
C LEU A 541 -34.44 -19.76 -24.49
N LEU A 542 -34.79 -19.16 -23.35
CA LEU A 542 -34.55 -19.75 -22.03
C LEU A 542 -35.31 -21.07 -21.86
N ASN A 543 -36.56 -21.15 -22.35
CA ASN A 543 -37.34 -22.41 -22.31
C ASN A 543 -36.74 -23.55 -23.17
N ILE A 544 -36.00 -23.20 -24.22
CA ILE A 544 -35.32 -24.13 -25.10
C ILE A 544 -33.95 -24.52 -24.55
N LEU A 545 -33.20 -23.53 -24.04
CA LEU A 545 -31.79 -23.68 -23.57
C LEU A 545 -31.68 -24.19 -22.13
N ILE A 546 -32.71 -23.96 -21.29
CA ILE A 546 -32.78 -24.51 -19.94
C ILE A 546 -33.72 -25.71 -20.00
N PRO A 547 -33.21 -26.94 -20.07
CA PRO A 547 -34.06 -28.11 -19.99
C PRO A 547 -34.81 -28.10 -18.67
N LYS A 548 -36.11 -28.25 -18.70
CA LYS A 548 -36.86 -28.49 -17.47
C LYS A 548 -36.34 -29.79 -16.88
N PRO A 549 -35.83 -29.76 -15.63
CA PRO A 549 -35.37 -30.98 -14.99
C PRO A 549 -36.56 -31.98 -14.97
N ILE A 550 -36.41 -33.06 -15.69
CA ILE A 550 -37.35 -34.16 -15.64
C ILE A 550 -37.03 -34.92 -14.36
N TYR A 551 -37.77 -34.65 -13.28
CA TYR A 551 -37.66 -35.41 -12.06
C TYR A 551 -38.20 -36.81 -12.33
N LYS A 552 -37.33 -37.77 -12.62
CA LYS A 552 -37.69 -39.18 -12.58
C LYS A 552 -37.92 -39.56 -11.13
N LYS A 553 -39.15 -39.59 -10.68
CA LYS A 553 -39.53 -39.94 -9.30
C LYS A 553 -39.18 -41.37 -8.91
N GLU A 554 -38.75 -42.23 -9.84
CA GLU A 554 -38.48 -43.63 -9.57
C GLU A 554 -37.14 -44.09 -10.14
N ARG A 555 -36.27 -44.48 -9.24
CA ARG A 555 -35.04 -45.29 -9.37
C ARG A 555 -33.84 -44.64 -10.07
N ILE A 556 -32.75 -44.63 -9.30
CA ILE A 556 -31.38 -44.48 -9.78
C ILE A 556 -31.14 -45.49 -10.92
N ASN A 557 -30.63 -45.01 -12.06
CA ASN A 557 -30.35 -45.87 -13.21
C ASN A 557 -29.17 -46.79 -12.88
N ASN A 558 -29.43 -48.13 -12.96
CA ASN A 558 -28.41 -49.14 -12.67
C ASN A 558 -27.21 -49.08 -13.64
N GLU A 559 -27.44 -48.66 -14.87
CA GLU A 559 -26.39 -48.50 -15.86
C GLU A 559 -25.42 -47.37 -15.52
N ILE A 560 -25.92 -46.23 -15.09
CA ILE A 560 -25.10 -45.12 -14.61
C ILE A 560 -24.27 -45.54 -13.38
N LYS A 561 -24.86 -46.33 -12.49
CA LYS A 561 -24.17 -46.87 -11.33
C LYS A 561 -23.02 -47.83 -11.70
N GLU A 562 -23.21 -48.63 -12.74
CA GLU A 562 -22.18 -49.53 -13.25
C GLU A 562 -21.03 -48.73 -13.95
N ILE A 563 -21.41 -47.79 -14.81
CA ILE A 563 -20.44 -46.87 -15.45
C ILE A 563 -19.58 -46.16 -14.40
N TYR A 564 -20.22 -45.62 -13.35
CA TYR A 564 -19.52 -44.98 -12.25
C TYR A 564 -18.53 -45.93 -11.54
N LYS A 565 -18.97 -47.18 -11.23
CA LYS A 565 -18.08 -48.17 -10.58
C LYS A 565 -16.86 -48.51 -11.42
N ILE A 566 -17.04 -48.70 -12.74
CA ILE A 566 -15.91 -48.97 -13.65
C ILE A 566 -14.95 -47.77 -13.68
N ALA A 567 -15.48 -46.56 -13.78
CA ALA A 567 -14.69 -45.35 -13.75
C ALA A 567 -13.95 -45.15 -12.39
N GLU A 568 -14.62 -45.46 -11.29
CA GLU A 568 -14.02 -45.43 -9.95
C GLU A 568 -12.88 -46.44 -9.81
N GLN A 569 -13.00 -47.64 -10.34
CA GLN A 569 -11.94 -48.64 -10.35
C GLN A 569 -10.74 -48.21 -11.21
N GLU A 570 -10.98 -47.63 -12.37
CA GLU A 570 -9.95 -47.09 -13.26
C GLU A 570 -9.15 -45.96 -12.59
N LEU A 571 -9.81 -45.15 -11.75
CA LEU A 571 -9.21 -44.02 -11.04
C LEU A 571 -8.65 -44.40 -9.66
N CYS A 572 -8.92 -45.63 -9.15
CA CYS A 572 -8.37 -46.12 -7.90
C CYS A 572 -6.91 -46.55 -8.06
N ALA A 573 -6.03 -45.62 -8.31
CA ALA A 573 -4.60 -45.86 -8.24
C ALA A 573 -3.98 -45.05 -7.11
N SER A 574 -3.08 -45.71 -6.37
CA SER A 574 -2.14 -45.30 -5.34
C SER A 574 -2.68 -45.06 -3.92
N LYS A 575 -2.13 -45.88 -3.01
CA LYS A 575 -2.27 -45.79 -1.56
C LYS A 575 -1.11 -45.06 -0.93
N ASP A 576 -0.40 -44.15 -1.65
CA ASP A 576 0.75 -43.47 -1.14
C ASP A 576 0.32 -42.35 -0.19
N GLU A 577 0.88 -42.31 1.02
CA GLU A 577 0.55 -41.29 2.03
C GLU A 577 1.01 -39.91 1.60
N GLU A 578 2.11 -39.79 0.87
CA GLU A 578 2.61 -38.52 0.31
C GLU A 578 1.62 -37.92 -0.67
N GLU A 579 1.02 -38.71 -1.55
CA GLU A 579 0.01 -38.25 -2.51
C GLU A 579 -1.25 -37.74 -1.83
N LYS A 580 -1.67 -38.34 -0.72
CA LYS A 580 -2.82 -37.89 0.08
C LYS A 580 -2.54 -36.54 0.73
N ILE A 581 -1.32 -36.33 1.26
CA ILE A 581 -0.90 -35.04 1.85
C ILE A 581 -0.93 -33.96 0.80
N ILE A 582 -0.38 -34.20 -0.39
CA ILE A 582 -0.35 -33.24 -1.50
C ILE A 582 -1.76 -32.90 -1.97
N PHE A 583 -2.62 -33.89 -2.08
CA PHE A 583 -4.01 -33.71 -2.48
C PHE A 583 -4.82 -32.88 -1.45
N ASN A 584 -4.67 -33.18 -0.16
CA ASN A 584 -5.30 -32.40 0.90
C ASN A 584 -4.78 -30.96 0.91
N PHE A 585 -3.49 -30.78 0.73
CA PHE A 585 -2.87 -29.44 0.63
C PHE A 585 -3.41 -28.65 -0.58
N TYR A 586 -3.55 -29.31 -1.74
CA TYR A 586 -4.15 -28.68 -2.92
C TYR A 586 -5.59 -28.23 -2.67
N ASN A 587 -6.39 -29.04 -1.98
CA ASN A 587 -7.78 -28.71 -1.66
C ASN A 587 -7.88 -27.57 -0.65
N GLU A 588 -7.04 -27.54 0.39
CA GLU A 588 -6.99 -26.44 1.36
C GLU A 588 -6.63 -25.11 0.69
N ILE A 589 -5.62 -25.12 -0.19
CA ILE A 589 -5.23 -23.92 -0.97
C ILE A 589 -6.38 -23.44 -1.88
N SER A 590 -7.21 -24.37 -2.38
CA SER A 590 -8.30 -24.04 -3.31
C SER A 590 -9.53 -23.46 -2.61
N ASN A 591 -9.80 -23.86 -1.36
CA ASN A 591 -11.08 -23.61 -0.73
C ASN A 591 -11.03 -22.59 0.43
N ASN A 592 -9.83 -22.25 0.97
CA ASN A 592 -9.73 -21.52 2.23
C ASN A 592 -8.61 -20.47 2.25
N SER A 593 -8.79 -19.38 1.50
CA SER A 593 -7.81 -18.28 1.43
C SER A 593 -7.52 -17.62 2.79
N PHE A 594 -8.51 -17.54 3.67
CA PHE A 594 -8.33 -16.97 5.01
C PHE A 594 -7.43 -17.85 5.90
N PHE A 595 -7.62 -19.16 5.85
CA PHE A 595 -6.78 -20.10 6.59
C PHE A 595 -5.35 -20.10 6.07
N ILE A 596 -5.16 -20.03 4.74
CA ILE A 596 -3.85 -19.89 4.11
C ILE A 596 -3.14 -18.62 4.58
N LYS A 597 -3.85 -17.48 4.67
CA LYS A 597 -3.28 -16.23 5.20
C LYS A 597 -2.72 -16.43 6.63
N LYS A 598 -3.49 -17.06 7.51
CA LYS A 598 -3.04 -17.35 8.89
C LYS A 598 -1.83 -18.28 8.94
N ILE A 599 -1.78 -19.29 8.08
CA ILE A 599 -0.61 -20.15 7.97
C ILE A 599 0.60 -19.34 7.50
N LEU A 600 0.45 -18.56 6.44
CA LEU A 600 1.53 -17.72 5.91
C LEU A 600 2.05 -16.71 6.94
N GLU A 601 1.19 -16.14 7.79
CA GLU A 601 1.61 -15.27 8.90
C GLU A 601 2.64 -15.94 9.80
N ASN A 602 2.55 -17.25 10.04
CA ASN A 602 3.49 -17.98 10.88
C ASN A 602 4.83 -18.34 10.18
N TYR A 603 4.84 -18.41 8.85
CA TYR A 603 6.03 -18.82 8.08
C TYR A 603 6.72 -17.67 7.34
N CYS A 604 6.09 -16.49 7.24
CA CYS A 604 6.71 -15.34 6.59
C CYS A 604 7.81 -14.74 7.46
N PHE A 605 9.03 -14.75 6.93
CA PHE A 605 10.22 -14.14 7.54
C PHE A 605 10.15 -12.61 7.55
N VAL A 606 9.50 -12.02 6.54
CA VAL A 606 9.40 -10.57 6.33
C VAL A 606 7.96 -10.11 6.49
N TYR A 607 7.75 -9.14 7.38
CA TYR A 607 6.49 -8.40 7.49
C TYR A 607 6.64 -7.03 6.88
N SER A 608 5.56 -6.49 6.34
CA SER A 608 5.58 -5.16 5.76
C SER A 608 4.36 -4.32 6.15
N ALA A 609 4.59 -3.03 6.38
CA ALA A 609 3.56 -2.06 6.75
C ALA A 609 4.04 -0.64 6.43
N THR A 610 3.14 0.35 6.46
CA THR A 610 3.59 1.75 6.55
C THR A 610 4.17 2.03 7.94
N THR A 611 4.96 3.09 8.07
CA THR A 611 5.58 3.47 9.36
C THR A 611 4.56 3.55 10.50
N GLN A 612 3.41 4.14 10.27
CA GLN A 612 2.32 4.20 11.25
C GLN A 612 1.65 2.84 11.53
N GLN A 613 1.58 1.96 10.51
CA GLN A 613 0.94 0.64 10.65
C GLN A 613 1.90 -0.42 11.22
N SER A 614 3.20 -0.15 11.32
CA SER A 614 4.17 -1.05 11.94
C SER A 614 3.88 -1.35 13.41
N GLU A 615 3.10 -0.50 14.07
CA GLU A 615 2.58 -0.66 15.43
C GLU A 615 1.06 -0.98 15.45
N GLY A 616 0.47 -1.30 14.30
CA GLY A 616 -0.97 -1.56 14.16
C GLY A 616 -1.41 -2.87 14.83
N VAL A 617 -2.70 -2.94 15.18
CA VAL A 617 -3.29 -4.13 15.83
C VAL A 617 -3.11 -5.41 15.00
N GLU A 618 -3.23 -5.31 13.67
CA GLU A 618 -3.10 -6.48 12.77
C GLU A 618 -1.70 -7.09 12.85
N ILE A 619 -0.64 -6.26 12.82
CA ILE A 619 0.73 -6.73 12.85
C ILE A 619 1.11 -7.26 14.25
N ARG A 620 0.57 -6.65 15.33
CA ARG A 620 0.72 -7.16 16.70
C ARG A 620 0.09 -8.54 16.86
N LYS A 621 -1.15 -8.73 16.39
CA LYS A 621 -1.82 -10.04 16.37
C LYS A 621 -1.02 -11.08 15.58
N ALA A 622 -0.50 -10.69 14.41
CA ALA A 622 0.32 -11.57 13.59
C ALA A 622 1.63 -11.98 14.29
N LYS A 623 2.25 -11.09 15.05
CA LYS A 623 3.44 -11.38 15.90
C LYS A 623 3.10 -12.23 17.13
N GLY A 624 1.83 -12.28 17.55
CA GLY A 624 1.41 -12.88 18.82
C GLY A 624 1.61 -11.99 20.05
N GLU A 625 1.93 -10.71 19.83
CA GLU A 625 2.28 -9.72 20.86
C GLU A 625 1.11 -8.72 21.03
N VAL A 626 -0.05 -9.19 21.49
CA VAL A 626 -1.27 -8.36 21.56
C VAL A 626 -1.10 -7.15 22.48
N TRP A 627 -0.37 -7.32 23.57
CA TRP A 627 -0.20 -6.33 24.63
C TRP A 627 1.12 -5.56 24.59
N GLU A 628 2.11 -6.09 23.86
CA GLU A 628 3.44 -5.48 23.73
C GLU A 628 3.63 -4.89 22.35
N ASP A 629 4.62 -4.02 22.20
CA ASP A 629 4.96 -3.48 20.89
C ASP A 629 5.74 -4.53 20.08
N PRO A 630 5.43 -4.67 18.77
CA PRO A 630 6.15 -5.62 17.95
C PRO A 630 7.63 -5.22 17.82
N ILE A 631 8.51 -6.19 17.98
CA ILE A 631 9.95 -6.03 17.80
C ILE A 631 10.46 -6.86 16.62
N TYR A 632 11.53 -6.39 15.99
CA TYR A 632 12.13 -6.99 14.81
C TYR A 632 13.64 -7.04 14.94
N ASP A 633 14.27 -8.10 14.42
CA ASP A 633 15.74 -8.16 14.35
C ASP A 633 16.28 -7.05 13.46
N VAL A 634 15.64 -6.85 12.31
CA VAL A 634 16.05 -5.84 11.32
C VAL A 634 14.84 -5.03 10.86
N VAL A 635 14.99 -3.71 10.87
CA VAL A 635 14.03 -2.78 10.30
C VAL A 635 14.63 -2.14 9.05
N ILE A 636 13.95 -2.28 7.92
CA ILE A 636 14.33 -1.68 6.63
C ILE A 636 13.28 -0.64 6.26
N VAL A 637 13.72 0.61 6.06
CA VAL A 637 12.84 1.71 5.65
C VAL A 637 13.20 2.12 4.23
N ASP A 638 12.28 1.90 3.28
CA ASP A 638 12.42 2.41 1.91
C ASP A 638 11.80 3.80 1.79
N GLU A 639 12.34 4.62 0.87
CA GLU A 639 12.00 6.05 0.72
C GLU A 639 12.09 6.83 2.05
N ALA A 640 13.09 6.50 2.88
CA ALA A 640 13.23 7.00 4.25
C ALA A 640 13.39 8.54 4.33
N ALA A 641 13.89 9.19 3.28
CA ALA A 641 14.03 10.65 3.22
C ALA A 641 12.69 11.39 3.22
N ARG A 642 11.60 10.72 2.83
CA ARG A 642 10.27 11.31 2.76
C ARG A 642 9.43 11.09 4.02
N VAL A 643 9.87 10.20 4.89
CA VAL A 643 9.15 9.90 6.13
C VAL A 643 9.26 11.08 7.09
N ASN A 644 8.11 11.49 7.67
CA ASN A 644 8.13 12.47 8.76
C ASN A 644 8.99 11.93 9.91
N PRO A 645 9.88 12.74 10.49
CA PRO A 645 10.76 12.27 11.58
C PRO A 645 10.03 11.58 12.74
N LEU A 646 8.89 12.10 13.16
CA LEU A 646 8.09 11.46 14.22
C LEU A 646 7.53 10.10 13.79
N ASP A 647 7.13 9.95 12.53
CA ASP A 647 6.68 8.66 11.98
C ASP A 647 7.83 7.66 11.85
N LEU A 648 9.03 8.16 11.51
CA LEU A 648 10.21 7.31 11.37
C LEU A 648 10.66 6.75 12.74
N MET A 649 10.49 7.50 13.83
CA MET A 649 10.80 7.04 15.18
C MET A 649 10.03 5.76 15.57
N ILE A 650 8.84 5.54 15.00
CA ILE A 650 8.03 4.34 15.31
C ILE A 650 8.79 3.06 14.94
N PRO A 651 9.12 2.79 13.66
CA PRO A 651 9.87 1.58 13.30
C PRO A 651 11.30 1.58 13.85
N LEU A 652 11.95 2.75 14.03
CA LEU A 652 13.28 2.79 14.63
C LEU A 652 13.29 2.28 16.09
N SER A 653 12.22 2.53 16.84
CA SER A 653 12.09 2.04 18.23
C SER A 653 11.92 0.52 18.34
N GLN A 654 11.59 -0.15 17.22
CA GLN A 654 11.24 -1.58 17.16
C GLN A 654 12.40 -2.49 16.71
N ALA A 655 13.52 -1.93 16.26
CA ALA A 655 14.68 -2.70 15.78
C ALA A 655 15.56 -3.14 16.93
N THR A 656 15.90 -4.44 17.02
CA THR A 656 16.80 -4.99 18.06
C THR A 656 18.25 -5.05 17.62
N LYS A 657 18.53 -5.36 16.33
CA LYS A 657 19.89 -5.59 15.84
C LYS A 657 20.34 -4.55 14.82
N LYS A 658 19.51 -4.24 13.83
CA LYS A 658 19.93 -3.39 12.71
C LYS A 658 18.79 -2.51 12.20
N ILE A 659 19.15 -1.30 11.82
CA ILE A 659 18.30 -0.33 11.12
C ILE A 659 18.93 -0.05 9.76
N ILE A 660 18.19 -0.23 8.68
CA ILE A 660 18.66 0.01 7.32
C ILE A 660 17.73 1.04 6.69
N LEU A 661 18.25 2.24 6.48
CA LEU A 661 17.54 3.33 5.84
C LEU A 661 17.97 3.41 4.37
N VAL A 662 17.01 3.30 3.48
CA VAL A 662 17.21 3.44 2.03
C VAL A 662 16.39 4.60 1.54
N GLY A 663 16.99 5.57 0.84
CA GLY A 663 16.26 6.76 0.43
C GLY A 663 17.08 7.65 -0.48
N ASP A 664 16.53 8.84 -0.73
CA ASP A 664 17.18 9.85 -1.54
C ASP A 664 16.75 11.26 -1.07
N HIS A 665 17.59 11.93 -0.34
CA HIS A 665 17.30 13.27 0.22
C HIS A 665 17.38 14.39 -0.82
N ARG A 666 17.87 14.12 -2.04
CA ARG A 666 17.81 15.06 -3.16
C ARG A 666 16.44 15.06 -3.85
N GLN A 667 15.61 14.05 -3.59
CA GLN A 667 14.21 14.02 -3.99
C GLN A 667 13.32 14.68 -2.92
N LEU A 668 11.99 14.45 -2.98
CA LEU A 668 11.06 15.11 -2.05
C LEU A 668 11.42 14.83 -0.58
N PRO A 669 11.56 15.88 0.23
CA PRO A 669 11.69 15.75 1.68
C PRO A 669 10.35 15.38 2.31
N HIS A 670 10.37 15.14 3.62
CA HIS A 670 9.14 15.01 4.40
C HIS A 670 8.31 16.30 4.38
N VAL A 671 7.01 16.15 4.64
CA VAL A 671 6.09 17.29 4.76
C VAL A 671 6.05 17.74 6.22
N TYR A 672 6.24 19.02 6.46
CA TYR A 672 6.05 19.67 7.77
C TYR A 672 5.04 20.82 7.64
N ASN A 673 4.50 21.28 8.76
CA ASN A 673 3.56 22.41 8.80
C ASN A 673 4.34 23.71 9.02
N GLU A 674 4.26 24.65 8.08
CA GLU A 674 4.93 25.96 8.16
C GLU A 674 4.41 26.77 9.35
N ASP A 675 3.12 26.70 9.69
CA ASP A 675 2.56 27.45 10.83
C ASP A 675 3.19 26.97 12.15
N ILE A 676 3.44 25.66 12.29
CA ILE A 676 4.13 25.08 13.45
C ILE A 676 5.60 25.51 13.47
N PHE A 677 6.22 25.56 12.30
CA PHE A 677 7.61 26.03 12.18
C PHE A 677 7.74 27.49 12.62
N ASP A 678 6.83 28.36 12.18
CA ASP A 678 6.80 29.78 12.55
C ASP A 678 6.55 29.97 14.05
N GLU A 679 5.71 29.15 14.68
CA GLU A 679 5.49 29.18 16.13
C GLU A 679 6.75 28.77 16.89
N LEU A 680 7.47 27.74 16.41
CA LEU A 680 8.74 27.31 16.99
C LEU A 680 9.86 28.37 16.82
N GLN A 681 9.79 29.27 15.84
CA GLN A 681 10.75 30.37 15.70
C GLN A 681 10.73 31.34 16.87
N ASN A 682 9.60 31.45 17.55
CA ASN A 682 9.45 32.29 18.72
C ASN A 682 9.93 31.65 20.04
N ASP A 683 10.30 30.36 20.00
CA ASP A 683 10.81 29.60 21.14
C ASP A 683 12.30 29.83 21.33
N GLY A 684 12.69 30.66 22.33
CA GLY A 684 14.09 31.00 22.65
C GLY A 684 14.91 29.87 23.30
N GLU A 685 14.28 28.68 23.58
CA GLU A 685 14.98 27.59 24.27
C GLU A 685 15.71 26.63 23.32
N ILE A 686 15.42 26.69 22.02
CA ILE A 686 16.01 25.81 20.99
C ILE A 686 17.03 26.57 20.17
N ASP A 687 18.19 25.98 19.96
CA ASP A 687 19.25 26.54 19.10
C ASP A 687 18.72 26.78 17.68
N GLU A 688 19.00 27.96 17.11
CA GLU A 688 18.50 28.40 15.80
C GLU A 688 18.93 27.44 14.66
N ASN A 689 20.19 27.02 14.67
CA ASN A 689 20.72 26.09 13.69
C ASN A 689 20.06 24.71 13.78
N LEU A 690 19.83 24.22 15.00
CA LEU A 690 19.16 22.95 15.23
C LEU A 690 17.70 23.03 14.77
N ARG A 691 17.01 24.14 14.99
CA ARG A 691 15.62 24.36 14.58
C ARG A 691 15.48 24.41 13.06
N GLU A 692 16.25 25.28 12.40
CA GLU A 692 16.22 25.43 10.93
C GLU A 692 16.58 24.10 10.23
N LYS A 693 17.71 23.51 10.58
CA LYS A 693 18.13 22.23 10.01
C LYS A 693 17.23 21.07 10.44
N GLY A 694 16.91 20.95 11.73
CA GLY A 694 16.22 19.81 12.28
C GLY A 694 14.79 19.64 11.78
N ILE A 695 14.10 20.72 11.34
CA ILE A 695 12.75 20.64 10.78
C ILE A 695 12.76 20.54 9.26
N ARG A 696 13.61 21.32 8.57
CA ARG A 696 13.66 21.33 7.10
C ARG A 696 14.43 20.16 6.50
N GLN A 697 15.45 19.68 7.20
CA GLN A 697 16.24 18.53 6.80
C GLN A 697 15.49 17.23 7.10
N SER A 698 15.54 16.26 6.18
CA SER A 698 14.97 14.94 6.46
C SER A 698 15.75 14.22 7.56
N MET A 699 15.08 13.42 8.39
CA MET A 699 15.77 12.57 9.38
C MET A 699 16.76 11.61 8.70
N PHE A 700 16.50 11.19 7.47
CA PHE A 700 17.42 10.37 6.67
C PHE A 700 18.76 11.08 6.46
N GLU A 701 18.72 12.33 6.01
CA GLU A 701 19.91 13.16 5.79
C GLU A 701 20.63 13.47 7.12
N TYR A 702 19.87 13.81 8.16
CA TYR A 702 20.40 14.02 9.50
C TYR A 702 21.13 12.76 10.02
N LEU A 703 20.53 11.57 9.90
CA LEU A 703 21.15 10.32 10.31
C LEU A 703 22.34 9.91 9.44
N LYS A 704 22.35 10.29 8.15
CA LYS A 704 23.53 10.15 7.28
C LYS A 704 24.71 10.95 7.84
N GLU A 705 24.51 12.23 8.18
CA GLU A 705 25.53 13.08 8.78
C GLU A 705 26.05 12.48 10.12
N LYS A 706 25.14 12.01 10.99
CA LYS A 706 25.52 11.38 12.26
C LYS A 706 26.25 10.05 12.09
N ALA A 707 25.88 9.26 11.09
CA ALA A 707 26.57 8.03 10.75
C ALA A 707 27.99 8.30 10.20
N ASP A 708 28.19 9.36 9.40
CA ASP A 708 29.50 9.81 8.94
C ASP A 708 30.38 10.35 10.09
N GLU A 709 29.77 10.99 11.09
CA GLU A 709 30.47 11.40 12.32
C GLU A 709 30.89 10.19 13.16
N LEU A 710 30.07 9.15 13.26
CA LEU A 710 30.39 7.89 13.94
C LEU A 710 31.51 7.13 13.24
N GLU A 711 31.46 7.04 11.90
CA GLU A 711 32.50 6.37 11.11
C GLU A 711 33.90 6.98 11.37
N LYS A 712 33.99 8.31 11.56
CA LYS A 712 35.26 8.96 11.91
C LYS A 712 35.78 8.58 13.30
N LYS A 713 34.90 8.12 14.22
CA LYS A 713 35.27 7.74 15.59
C LYS A 713 35.64 6.26 15.72
N ASP A 714 34.88 5.37 15.07
CA ASP A 714 35.00 3.91 15.23
C ASP A 714 35.51 3.16 13.99
N ASN A 715 35.74 3.88 12.87
CA ASN A 715 36.12 3.30 11.57
C ASN A 715 35.14 2.27 11.00
N ILE A 716 33.87 2.29 11.44
CA ILE A 716 32.83 1.41 10.90
C ILE A 716 32.03 2.17 9.85
N LYS A 717 32.08 1.72 8.60
CA LYS A 717 31.35 2.33 7.50
C LYS A 717 29.86 2.05 7.64
N ARG A 718 29.06 3.14 7.63
CA ARG A 718 27.60 3.10 7.79
C ARG A 718 26.85 3.75 6.64
N THR A 719 27.53 4.54 5.82
CA THR A 719 26.89 5.30 4.74
C THR A 719 27.45 4.95 3.39
N ILE A 720 26.58 4.99 2.37
CA ILE A 720 26.99 4.82 0.97
C ILE A 720 25.98 5.45 0.02
N THR A 721 26.50 5.97 -1.12
CA THR A 721 25.71 6.45 -2.25
C THR A 721 25.90 5.51 -3.44
N LEU A 722 24.80 5.03 -4.03
CA LEU A 722 24.80 4.20 -5.24
C LEU A 722 25.14 5.07 -6.45
N ASP A 723 25.97 4.56 -7.37
CA ASP A 723 26.65 5.36 -8.40
C ASP A 723 26.28 5.02 -9.85
N ARG A 724 25.33 4.12 -10.14
CA ARG A 724 24.95 3.75 -11.51
C ARG A 724 23.44 3.62 -11.64
N GLN A 725 22.86 4.40 -12.56
CA GLN A 725 21.45 4.33 -12.88
C GLN A 725 21.18 3.45 -14.11
N TYR A 726 20.04 2.73 -14.10
CA TYR A 726 19.61 1.81 -15.15
C TYR A 726 18.17 2.10 -15.61
N ARG A 727 17.67 3.31 -15.36
CA ARG A 727 16.29 3.74 -15.67
C ARG A 727 16.21 4.56 -16.94
N MET A 728 17.00 5.64 -17.03
CA MET A 728 16.83 6.71 -17.99
C MET A 728 17.84 6.60 -19.13
N HIS A 729 17.45 7.09 -20.31
CA HIS A 729 18.36 7.39 -21.41
C HIS A 729 19.56 8.20 -20.90
N LYS A 730 20.73 7.93 -21.45
CA LYS A 730 22.01 8.50 -20.98
C LYS A 730 22.00 10.03 -20.93
N LEU A 731 21.44 10.71 -21.97
CA LEU A 731 21.33 12.16 -22.00
C LEU A 731 20.53 12.70 -20.80
N LEU A 732 19.36 12.10 -20.53
CA LEU A 732 18.49 12.50 -19.43
C LEU A 732 19.11 12.19 -18.06
N GLY A 733 19.73 11.00 -17.92
CA GLY A 733 20.43 10.63 -16.70
C GLY A 733 21.62 11.54 -16.38
N ASN A 734 22.44 11.91 -17.39
CA ASN A 734 23.55 12.82 -17.20
C ASN A 734 23.08 14.23 -16.80
N PHE A 735 21.98 14.72 -17.38
CA PHE A 735 21.37 15.97 -16.98
C PHE A 735 20.96 15.96 -15.49
N ILE A 736 20.29 14.90 -15.06
CA ILE A 736 19.89 14.77 -13.63
C ILE A 736 21.11 14.69 -12.73
N ASN A 737 22.13 13.92 -13.10
CA ASN A 737 23.38 13.82 -12.35
C ASN A 737 24.03 15.18 -12.15
N GLN A 738 24.26 15.91 -13.24
CA GLN A 738 24.97 17.19 -13.23
C GLN A 738 24.25 18.28 -12.43
N ASN A 739 22.92 18.31 -12.45
CA ASN A 739 22.16 19.40 -11.83
C ASN A 739 21.73 19.13 -10.38
N PHE A 740 21.65 17.85 -9.95
CA PHE A 740 21.05 17.52 -8.65
C PHE A 740 21.94 16.64 -7.75
N TYR A 741 23.01 16.01 -8.26
CA TYR A 741 23.85 15.09 -7.48
C TYR A 741 25.33 15.45 -7.52
N GLU A 742 25.90 15.67 -8.70
CA GLU A 742 27.33 15.94 -8.86
C GLU A 742 27.74 17.24 -8.16
N VAL A 743 26.87 18.24 -8.13
CA VAL A 743 27.07 19.51 -7.39
C VAL A 743 27.26 19.31 -5.88
N TYR A 744 26.83 18.14 -5.35
CA TYR A 744 26.96 17.76 -3.95
C TYR A 744 27.96 16.60 -3.73
N ASN A 745 28.78 16.25 -4.72
CA ASN A 745 29.67 15.09 -4.71
C ASN A 745 28.97 13.73 -4.52
N GLU A 746 27.71 13.64 -4.94
CA GLU A 746 26.88 12.42 -4.87
C GLU A 746 26.57 11.86 -6.26
N GLY A 747 27.46 12.14 -7.25
CA GLY A 747 27.25 11.84 -8.67
C GLY A 747 27.09 10.35 -9.00
N PHE A 748 26.40 10.09 -10.14
CA PHE A 748 26.19 8.78 -10.67
C PHE A 748 26.39 8.71 -12.19
N HIS A 749 26.52 7.51 -12.74
CA HIS A 749 26.75 7.26 -14.16
C HIS A 749 25.57 6.53 -14.82
N SER A 750 25.42 6.69 -16.14
CA SER A 750 24.41 6.05 -16.99
C SER A 750 25.09 5.06 -17.93
N PRO A 751 25.22 3.75 -17.57
CA PRO A 751 26.02 2.80 -18.35
C PRO A 751 25.27 2.15 -19.52
N LEU A 752 23.94 2.29 -19.60
CA LEU A 752 23.14 1.64 -20.64
C LEU A 752 23.30 2.33 -22.00
N GLU A 753 23.25 1.53 -23.05
CA GLU A 753 23.29 1.97 -24.45
C GLU A 753 21.99 2.66 -24.85
N ASP A 754 22.07 3.69 -25.69
CA ASP A 754 20.93 4.52 -26.10
C ASP A 754 19.87 3.74 -26.89
N GLU A 755 20.27 2.65 -27.58
CA GLU A 755 19.37 1.76 -28.32
C GLU A 755 18.26 1.14 -27.48
N ILE A 756 18.49 0.89 -26.19
CA ILE A 756 17.51 0.33 -25.25
C ILE A 756 16.33 1.31 -25.07
N PHE A 757 16.59 2.60 -25.26
CA PHE A 757 15.64 3.68 -25.01
C PHE A 757 15.04 4.25 -26.31
N LYS A 758 15.13 3.56 -27.45
CA LYS A 758 14.53 4.00 -28.70
C LYS A 758 13.05 4.28 -28.56
N GLN A 759 12.59 5.33 -29.20
CA GLN A 759 11.21 5.71 -29.39
C GLN A 759 11.07 6.38 -30.78
N ASP A 760 9.92 6.23 -31.41
CA ASP A 760 9.69 6.65 -32.79
C ASP A 760 8.91 7.97 -32.94
N PHE A 761 8.75 8.71 -31.83
CA PHE A 761 7.98 9.96 -31.84
C PHE A 761 8.81 11.18 -32.14
N TYR A 762 10.03 11.24 -31.63
CA TYR A 762 10.99 12.34 -31.83
C TYR A 762 12.40 11.80 -32.08
N LYS A 763 13.24 12.60 -32.68
CA LYS A 763 14.65 12.22 -32.98
C LYS A 763 15.51 12.18 -31.74
N THR A 764 15.12 12.87 -30.66
CA THR A 764 15.89 13.03 -29.44
C THR A 764 15.05 12.60 -28.24
N PRO A 765 15.67 12.20 -27.11
CA PRO A 765 14.95 11.84 -25.88
C PRO A 765 14.45 13.06 -25.08
N LEU A 766 14.77 14.29 -25.51
CA LEU A 766 14.44 15.52 -24.85
C LEU A 766 13.82 16.52 -25.82
N VAL A 767 12.60 16.94 -25.54
CA VAL A 767 11.83 17.86 -26.40
C VAL A 767 11.25 19.01 -25.56
N TRP A 768 11.35 20.23 -26.04
CA TRP A 768 10.64 21.38 -25.49
C TRP A 768 9.63 21.91 -26.50
N ILE A 769 8.36 21.88 -26.16
CA ILE A 769 7.29 22.53 -26.92
C ILE A 769 7.09 23.91 -26.30
N ASP A 770 7.55 24.93 -27.02
CA ASP A 770 7.59 26.29 -26.53
C ASP A 770 6.27 27.01 -26.79
N VAL A 771 5.56 27.31 -25.71
CA VAL A 771 4.26 27.97 -25.74
C VAL A 771 4.40 29.37 -25.15
N LYS A 772 4.55 30.37 -26.01
CA LYS A 772 4.74 31.76 -25.59
C LYS A 772 3.49 32.35 -24.91
N ASN A 773 3.70 33.39 -24.07
CA ASN A 773 2.61 34.11 -23.38
C ASN A 773 1.64 34.81 -24.35
N THR A 774 2.00 34.96 -25.61
CA THR A 774 1.14 35.52 -26.68
C THR A 774 0.01 34.57 -27.07
N VAL A 775 0.14 33.24 -26.81
CA VAL A 775 -0.91 32.25 -27.09
C VAL A 775 -2.00 32.34 -26.02
N ASP A 776 -1.64 32.20 -24.77
CA ASP A 776 -2.44 32.42 -23.57
C ASP A 776 -1.56 32.68 -22.35
N LYS A 777 -2.16 33.08 -21.26
CA LYS A 777 -1.47 33.32 -19.98
C LYS A 777 -1.96 32.37 -18.92
N GLU A 778 -1.12 32.17 -17.89
CA GLU A 778 -1.54 31.41 -16.72
C GLU A 778 -2.76 32.03 -16.03
N ILE A 779 -3.72 31.19 -15.64
CA ILE A 779 -4.95 31.59 -14.93
C ILE A 779 -4.86 31.14 -13.49
N LYS A 780 -5.01 32.08 -12.54
CA LYS A 780 -5.05 31.76 -11.10
C LYS A 780 -6.44 31.19 -10.73
N LYS A 781 -6.46 30.02 -10.04
CA LYS A 781 -7.66 29.38 -9.52
C LYS A 781 -7.47 29.10 -8.02
N GLY A 782 -7.93 30.02 -7.16
CA GLY A 782 -7.61 29.98 -5.73
C GLY A 782 -6.11 30.11 -5.48
N THR A 783 -5.52 29.16 -4.77
CA THR A 783 -4.07 29.04 -4.54
C THR A 783 -3.32 28.34 -5.67
N SER A 784 -4.03 27.75 -6.65
CA SER A 784 -3.47 26.99 -7.76
C SER A 784 -3.47 27.81 -9.06
N ARG A 785 -2.86 27.28 -10.12
CA ARG A 785 -2.77 27.89 -11.45
C ARG A 785 -3.04 26.86 -12.53
N LYS A 786 -3.52 27.33 -13.71
CA LYS A 786 -3.68 26.49 -14.90
C LYS A 786 -3.37 27.30 -16.16
N ARG A 787 -3.05 26.56 -17.22
CA ARG A 787 -2.83 27.09 -18.57
C ARG A 787 -3.44 26.17 -19.60
N GLU A 788 -4.42 26.68 -20.34
CA GLU A 788 -5.26 25.83 -21.21
C GLU A 788 -4.52 25.39 -22.47
N SER A 789 -3.68 26.25 -23.06
CA SER A 789 -2.89 25.91 -24.25
C SER A 789 -1.95 24.71 -23.99
N GLU A 790 -1.25 24.71 -22.86
CA GLU A 790 -0.38 23.59 -22.49
C GLU A 790 -1.17 22.28 -22.34
N ALA A 791 -2.34 22.34 -21.70
CA ALA A 791 -3.20 21.17 -21.52
C ALA A 791 -3.68 20.61 -22.87
N ASN A 792 -4.08 21.50 -23.81
CA ASN A 792 -4.51 21.10 -25.14
C ASN A 792 -3.39 20.44 -25.95
N ILE A 793 -2.20 21.05 -25.95
CA ILE A 793 -1.03 20.51 -26.64
C ILE A 793 -0.65 19.13 -26.08
N ILE A 794 -0.59 18.98 -24.76
CA ILE A 794 -0.26 17.71 -24.11
C ILE A 794 -1.25 16.62 -24.50
N VAL A 795 -2.55 16.91 -24.44
CA VAL A 795 -3.61 15.94 -24.76
C VAL A 795 -3.57 15.56 -26.22
N ASN A 796 -3.39 16.52 -27.14
CA ASN A 796 -3.28 16.27 -28.57
C ASN A 796 -2.06 15.41 -28.92
N LYS A 797 -0.89 15.70 -28.34
CA LYS A 797 0.34 14.92 -28.55
C LYS A 797 0.22 13.51 -28.00
N LEU A 798 -0.36 13.33 -26.83
CA LEU A 798 -0.64 12.01 -26.26
C LEU A 798 -1.62 11.22 -27.14
N LYS A 799 -2.67 11.87 -27.66
CA LYS A 799 -3.61 11.25 -28.59
C LYS A 799 -2.90 10.78 -29.87
N GLU A 800 -2.07 11.63 -30.47
CA GLU A 800 -1.25 11.28 -31.65
C GLU A 800 -0.35 10.06 -31.35
N MET A 801 0.38 10.06 -30.24
CA MET A 801 1.27 8.98 -29.86
C MET A 801 0.53 7.65 -29.64
N ILE A 802 -0.56 7.68 -28.87
CA ILE A 802 -1.32 6.48 -28.49
C ILE A 802 -2.09 5.90 -29.69
N THR A 803 -2.62 6.76 -30.60
CA THR A 803 -3.38 6.31 -31.78
C THR A 803 -2.48 5.89 -32.94
N SER A 804 -1.21 6.31 -32.97
CA SER A 804 -0.25 5.91 -34.00
C SER A 804 0.02 4.40 -34.03
N GLY A 805 -0.28 3.68 -32.95
CA GLY A 805 -0.09 2.22 -32.82
C GLY A 805 1.37 1.76 -32.90
N LYS A 806 2.33 2.71 -32.92
CA LYS A 806 3.76 2.39 -33.11
C LYS A 806 4.36 1.61 -31.96
N ASP A 807 3.78 1.72 -30.75
CA ASP A 807 4.28 1.00 -29.57
C ASP A 807 3.18 0.85 -28.50
N GLU A 808 2.40 -0.24 -28.57
CA GLU A 808 1.25 -0.50 -27.67
C GLU A 808 1.66 -0.72 -26.21
N LYS A 809 2.94 -0.92 -25.94
CA LYS A 809 3.46 -1.29 -24.59
C LYS A 809 4.01 -0.10 -23.78
N LEU A 810 4.08 1.10 -24.36
CA LEU A 810 4.65 2.25 -23.67
C LEU A 810 3.72 2.79 -22.60
N THR A 811 4.32 3.22 -21.49
CA THR A 811 3.64 3.86 -20.38
C THR A 811 3.79 5.38 -20.46
N TYR A 812 2.69 6.10 -20.22
CA TYR A 812 2.61 7.56 -20.37
C TYR A 812 2.30 8.24 -19.04
N GLY A 813 3.05 9.29 -18.70
CA GLY A 813 2.82 10.13 -17.53
C GLY A 813 2.78 11.61 -17.86
N VAL A 814 1.98 12.38 -17.13
CA VAL A 814 1.93 13.85 -17.21
C VAL A 814 2.06 14.43 -15.82
N ILE A 815 3.08 15.25 -15.60
CA ILE A 815 3.32 15.95 -14.34
C ILE A 815 3.04 17.44 -14.51
N SER A 816 2.35 18.03 -13.51
CA SER A 816 2.34 19.46 -13.27
C SER A 816 2.52 19.77 -11.79
N PHE A 817 3.07 20.94 -11.49
CA PHE A 817 3.23 21.44 -10.11
C PHE A 817 1.91 21.97 -9.52
N TYR A 818 0.89 22.15 -10.34
CA TYR A 818 -0.37 22.84 -9.99
C TYR A 818 -1.58 21.91 -10.11
N LYS A 819 -2.31 21.75 -9.00
CA LYS A 819 -3.50 20.88 -8.98
C LYS A 819 -4.56 21.27 -10.02
N ALA A 820 -4.81 22.57 -10.21
CA ALA A 820 -5.76 23.03 -11.21
C ALA A 820 -5.36 22.64 -12.65
N GLN A 821 -4.07 22.54 -12.95
CA GLN A 821 -3.56 22.05 -14.24
C GLN A 821 -3.74 20.53 -14.38
N VAL A 822 -3.45 19.80 -13.31
CA VAL A 822 -3.70 18.35 -13.26
C VAL A 822 -5.17 18.04 -13.53
N ASP A 823 -6.09 18.77 -12.89
CA ASP A 823 -7.53 18.58 -13.08
C ASP A 823 -7.95 18.91 -14.52
N GLU A 824 -7.44 20.01 -15.11
CA GLU A 824 -7.70 20.42 -16.49
C GLU A 824 -7.27 19.35 -17.50
N ILE A 825 -6.04 18.83 -17.37
CA ILE A 825 -5.51 17.78 -18.24
C ILE A 825 -6.32 16.48 -18.07
N THR A 826 -6.62 16.12 -16.85
CA THR A 826 -7.40 14.90 -16.53
C THR A 826 -8.80 14.95 -17.17
N GLU A 827 -9.47 16.10 -17.08
CA GLU A 827 -10.80 16.31 -17.66
C GLU A 827 -10.78 16.21 -19.19
N LYS A 828 -9.74 16.81 -19.82
CA LYS A 828 -9.56 16.73 -21.27
C LYS A 828 -9.24 15.29 -21.73
N LEU A 829 -8.38 14.56 -21.03
CA LEU A 829 -8.09 13.15 -21.34
C LEU A 829 -9.32 12.26 -21.16
N LYS A 830 -10.19 12.57 -20.20
CA LYS A 830 -11.46 11.84 -20.02
C LYS A 830 -12.39 12.05 -21.19
N LYS A 831 -12.49 13.29 -21.73
CA LYS A 831 -13.27 13.61 -22.93
C LYS A 831 -12.77 12.87 -24.18
N GLU A 832 -11.45 12.63 -24.26
CA GLU A 832 -10.82 11.90 -25.37
C GLU A 832 -10.78 10.37 -25.15
N GLY A 833 -11.29 9.85 -24.01
CA GLY A 833 -11.31 8.41 -23.71
C GLY A 833 -9.91 7.82 -23.37
N LEU A 834 -8.95 8.67 -22.99
CA LEU A 834 -7.55 8.29 -22.75
C LEU A 834 -7.19 8.14 -21.26
N SER A 835 -8.13 8.36 -20.34
CA SER A 835 -7.89 8.36 -18.89
C SER A 835 -7.24 7.08 -18.34
N ASN A 836 -7.53 5.92 -18.94
CA ASN A 836 -7.00 4.63 -18.50
C ASN A 836 -5.58 4.33 -19.03
N LYS A 837 -5.10 5.10 -20.03
CA LYS A 837 -3.81 4.90 -20.69
C LYS A 837 -2.73 5.87 -20.20
N VAL A 838 -3.14 7.00 -19.61
CA VAL A 838 -2.24 8.07 -19.18
C VAL A 838 -2.42 8.38 -17.70
N LYS A 839 -1.34 8.34 -16.94
CA LYS A 839 -1.32 8.79 -15.56
C LYS A 839 -1.06 10.29 -15.51
N VAL A 840 -1.95 11.05 -14.86
CA VAL A 840 -1.79 12.49 -14.63
C VAL A 840 -1.71 12.76 -13.13
N GLY A 841 -0.82 13.64 -12.70
CA GLY A 841 -0.73 13.98 -11.27
C GLY A 841 0.24 15.11 -10.95
N SER A 842 0.24 15.48 -9.67
CA SER A 842 1.27 16.35 -9.11
C SER A 842 2.60 15.62 -8.94
N VAL A 843 3.67 16.37 -8.72
CA VAL A 843 5.01 15.81 -8.45
C VAL A 843 4.99 14.80 -7.30
N ASP A 844 4.26 15.13 -6.23
CA ASP A 844 4.14 14.27 -5.04
C ASP A 844 3.49 12.91 -5.35
N ALA A 845 2.53 12.88 -6.29
CA ALA A 845 1.83 11.66 -6.69
C ALA A 845 2.68 10.73 -7.59
N PHE A 846 3.78 11.23 -8.16
CA PHE A 846 4.64 10.50 -9.09
C PHE A 846 5.92 9.95 -8.46
N GLN A 847 6.16 10.21 -7.18
CA GLN A 847 7.34 9.65 -6.52
C GLN A 847 7.28 8.12 -6.48
N GLY A 848 8.40 7.46 -6.76
CA GLY A 848 8.49 6.01 -6.86
C GLY A 848 7.98 5.42 -8.19
N MET A 849 7.26 6.20 -9.02
CA MET A 849 6.77 5.76 -10.33
C MET A 849 7.79 6.03 -11.43
N GLU A 850 7.63 5.33 -12.56
CA GLU A 850 8.45 5.53 -13.76
C GLU A 850 7.62 5.26 -15.02
N PHE A 851 7.89 6.00 -16.09
CA PHE A 851 7.15 5.94 -17.35
C PHE A 851 8.11 5.98 -18.54
N ASP A 852 7.71 5.40 -19.65
CA ASP A 852 8.52 5.45 -20.87
C ASP A 852 8.54 6.86 -21.45
N VAL A 853 7.39 7.54 -21.46
CA VAL A 853 7.18 8.89 -21.97
C VAL A 853 6.60 9.78 -20.87
N MET A 854 7.27 10.89 -20.59
CA MET A 854 6.83 11.87 -19.61
C MET A 854 6.59 13.24 -20.23
N PHE A 855 5.47 13.85 -19.87
CA PHE A 855 5.18 15.25 -20.16
C PHE A 855 5.27 16.07 -18.87
N LEU A 856 5.96 17.22 -18.95
CA LEU A 856 6.01 18.22 -17.89
C LEU A 856 5.29 19.49 -18.35
N SER A 857 4.21 19.88 -17.66
CA SER A 857 3.51 21.15 -17.88
C SER A 857 4.05 22.21 -16.93
N VAL A 858 4.65 23.27 -17.47
CA VAL A 858 5.34 24.34 -16.73
C VAL A 858 4.35 25.30 -16.10
N VAL A 859 3.31 25.66 -16.81
CA VAL A 859 2.20 26.57 -16.44
C VAL A 859 2.62 28.04 -16.33
N ARG A 860 3.76 28.33 -15.72
CA ARG A 860 4.24 29.72 -15.51
C ARG A 860 4.56 30.40 -16.85
N THR A 861 4.22 31.69 -16.94
CA THR A 861 4.36 32.48 -18.18
C THR A 861 5.16 33.77 -17.95
N ASN A 862 5.79 34.27 -19.03
CA ASN A 862 6.52 35.54 -19.03
C ASN A 862 5.52 36.71 -18.95
N THR A 863 5.11 37.09 -17.75
CA THR A 863 4.27 38.27 -17.51
C THR A 863 4.92 39.21 -16.48
N LYS A 864 4.65 40.51 -16.60
CA LYS A 864 5.15 41.52 -15.62
C LYS A 864 4.62 41.24 -14.20
N GLU A 865 3.39 40.70 -14.09
CA GLU A 865 2.80 40.32 -12.83
C GLU A 865 3.57 39.15 -12.20
N SER A 866 3.94 38.15 -12.98
CA SER A 866 4.72 37.00 -12.52
C SER A 866 6.15 37.42 -12.14
N LEU A 867 6.78 38.28 -12.93
CA LEU A 867 8.15 38.78 -12.67
C LEU A 867 8.23 39.56 -11.35
N ASN A 868 7.23 40.39 -11.06
CA ASN A 868 7.17 41.24 -9.85
C ASN A 868 6.59 40.49 -8.63
N SER A 869 6.26 39.21 -8.76
CA SER A 869 5.76 38.36 -7.67
C SER A 869 6.89 38.04 -6.67
N SER A 870 6.57 37.89 -5.39
CA SER A 870 7.49 37.38 -4.37
C SER A 870 8.03 35.97 -4.73
N PHE A 871 7.24 35.17 -5.52
CA PHE A 871 7.58 33.83 -5.97
C PHE A 871 7.39 33.71 -7.50
N PRO A 872 8.26 34.30 -8.32
CA PRO A 872 8.07 34.37 -9.76
C PRO A 872 8.00 32.99 -10.43
N TYR A 873 8.77 32.03 -9.96
CA TYR A 873 8.77 30.64 -10.44
C TYR A 873 7.86 29.68 -9.68
N GLY A 874 7.31 30.10 -8.54
CA GLY A 874 6.47 29.26 -7.70
C GLY A 874 7.16 27.95 -7.33
N PHE A 875 6.47 26.82 -7.52
CA PHE A 875 7.00 25.49 -7.18
C PHE A 875 8.16 25.01 -8.05
N LEU A 876 8.43 25.64 -9.18
CA LEU A 876 9.61 25.34 -10.01
C LEU A 876 10.92 25.69 -9.28
N ALA A 877 10.89 26.60 -8.30
CA ALA A 877 12.06 26.97 -7.50
C ALA A 877 12.47 25.89 -6.48
N SER A 878 11.65 24.86 -6.27
CA SER A 878 11.98 23.74 -5.37
C SER A 878 12.85 22.71 -6.10
N GLU A 879 14.12 22.66 -5.77
CA GLU A 879 15.11 21.74 -6.36
C GLU A 879 14.69 20.29 -6.23
N ASN A 880 14.25 19.86 -5.05
CA ASN A 880 13.79 18.49 -4.80
C ASN A 880 12.58 18.12 -5.66
N ARG A 881 11.62 19.04 -5.84
CA ARG A 881 10.46 18.82 -6.72
C ARG A 881 10.86 18.73 -8.19
N LEU A 882 11.78 19.58 -8.63
CA LEU A 882 12.34 19.50 -9.98
C LEU A 882 13.07 18.17 -10.21
N CYS A 883 13.91 17.75 -9.27
CA CYS A 883 14.62 16.48 -9.36
C CYS A 883 13.65 15.31 -9.57
N VAL A 884 12.54 15.27 -8.80
CA VAL A 884 11.51 14.24 -8.98
C VAL A 884 10.83 14.38 -10.34
N ALA A 885 10.34 15.58 -10.69
CA ALA A 885 9.60 15.78 -11.93
C ALA A 885 10.41 15.41 -13.19
N LEU A 886 11.72 15.70 -13.17
CA LEU A 886 12.65 15.50 -14.29
C LEU A 886 13.35 14.11 -14.26
N SER A 887 13.00 13.20 -13.34
CA SER A 887 13.63 11.87 -13.20
C SER A 887 12.64 10.70 -13.29
N ARG A 888 11.41 10.92 -13.79
CA ARG A 888 10.38 9.87 -13.90
C ARG A 888 10.38 9.16 -15.25
N GLN A 889 10.95 9.77 -16.28
CA GLN A 889 11.02 9.24 -17.64
C GLN A 889 12.09 8.14 -17.80
N LYS A 890 11.85 7.24 -18.75
CA LYS A 890 12.85 6.28 -19.25
C LYS A 890 13.41 6.71 -20.59
N ARG A 891 12.54 6.95 -21.57
CA ARG A 891 12.86 7.13 -22.99
C ARG A 891 12.75 8.57 -23.47
N LEU A 892 11.69 9.27 -23.08
CA LEU A 892 11.34 10.58 -23.63
C LEU A 892 10.84 11.52 -22.53
N LEU A 893 11.39 12.71 -22.49
CA LEU A 893 10.88 13.84 -21.72
C LEU A 893 10.41 14.94 -22.66
N VAL A 894 9.12 15.32 -22.57
CA VAL A 894 8.52 16.43 -23.31
C VAL A 894 8.14 17.53 -22.32
N VAL A 895 8.81 18.64 -22.38
CA VAL A 895 8.49 19.85 -21.58
C VAL A 895 7.57 20.76 -22.42
N VAL A 896 6.46 21.17 -21.85
CA VAL A 896 5.50 22.08 -22.52
C VAL A 896 5.37 23.32 -21.66
N GLY A 897 5.72 24.49 -22.21
CA GLY A 897 5.66 25.74 -21.47
C GLY A 897 6.41 26.90 -22.10
N ASP A 898 6.30 28.08 -21.48
CA ASP A 898 6.91 29.33 -21.94
C ASP A 898 8.40 29.37 -21.61
N SER A 899 9.24 29.23 -22.63
CA SER A 899 10.70 29.24 -22.45
C SER A 899 11.27 30.62 -22.06
N ASP A 900 10.55 31.71 -22.35
CA ASP A 900 11.05 33.08 -22.11
C ASP A 900 11.30 33.38 -20.62
N ILE A 901 10.58 32.65 -19.72
CA ILE A 901 10.82 32.80 -18.26
C ILE A 901 12.19 32.27 -17.81
N PHE A 902 12.92 31.56 -18.65
CA PHE A 902 14.24 31.01 -18.32
C PHE A 902 15.38 31.69 -19.05
N HIS A 903 15.17 32.34 -20.23
CA HIS A 903 16.25 32.84 -21.07
C HIS A 903 16.08 34.27 -21.58
N SER A 904 14.89 34.89 -21.49
CA SER A 904 14.71 36.28 -21.92
C SER A 904 15.51 37.25 -21.05
N ASN A 905 15.88 38.42 -21.61
CA ASN A 905 16.77 39.38 -20.95
C ASN A 905 16.27 39.79 -19.56
N GLU A 906 14.96 39.92 -19.36
CA GLU A 906 14.34 40.32 -18.10
C GLU A 906 14.37 39.20 -17.05
N TRP A 907 14.41 37.95 -17.46
CA TRP A 907 14.29 36.77 -16.57
C TRP A 907 15.64 36.08 -16.35
N LYS A 908 16.62 36.21 -17.22
CA LYS A 908 17.83 35.37 -17.27
C LYS A 908 18.63 35.31 -15.96
N GLU A 909 18.86 36.46 -15.33
CA GLU A 909 19.60 36.51 -14.06
C GLU A 909 18.79 35.90 -12.92
N LEU A 910 17.50 36.22 -12.87
CA LEU A 910 16.57 35.70 -11.86
C LEU A 910 16.40 34.20 -12.00
N ALA A 911 16.31 33.69 -13.24
CA ALA A 911 16.20 32.26 -13.53
C ALA A 911 17.44 31.48 -13.10
N ARG A 912 18.62 31.97 -13.44
CA ARG A 912 19.90 31.35 -13.02
C ARG A 912 20.08 31.28 -11.50
N LYS A 913 19.53 32.25 -10.77
CA LYS A 913 19.58 32.27 -9.31
C LYS A 913 18.56 31.31 -8.68
N ASN A 914 17.32 31.24 -9.22
CA ASN A 914 16.21 30.55 -8.55
C ASN A 914 15.88 29.18 -9.15
N VAL A 915 16.15 28.96 -10.46
CA VAL A 915 15.79 27.73 -11.19
C VAL A 915 16.89 27.29 -12.16
N PRO A 916 18.17 27.20 -11.72
CA PRO A 916 19.29 26.89 -12.60
C PRO A 916 19.10 25.61 -13.41
N ALA A 917 18.51 24.58 -12.83
CA ALA A 917 18.24 23.31 -13.51
C ALA A 917 17.29 23.47 -14.71
N MET A 918 16.28 24.37 -14.66
CA MET A 918 15.38 24.62 -15.80
C MET A 918 16.07 25.43 -16.89
N VAL A 919 16.95 26.35 -16.53
CA VAL A 919 17.78 27.08 -17.50
C VAL A 919 18.68 26.09 -18.24
N ASN A 920 19.40 25.24 -17.51
CA ASN A 920 20.28 24.24 -18.08
C ASN A 920 19.51 23.22 -18.93
N LEU A 921 18.26 22.87 -18.56
CA LEU A 921 17.39 21.98 -19.34
C LEU A 921 17.04 22.59 -20.69
N TYR A 922 16.67 23.87 -20.72
CA TYR A 922 16.36 24.55 -21.96
C TYR A 922 17.60 24.71 -22.86
N GLU A 923 18.74 25.06 -22.26
CA GLU A 923 20.03 25.13 -22.98
C GLU A 923 20.43 23.76 -23.56
N LEU A 924 20.17 22.65 -22.83
CA LEU A 924 20.36 21.28 -23.31
C LEU A 924 19.42 20.95 -24.46
N CYS A 925 18.15 21.38 -24.41
CA CYS A 925 17.19 21.21 -25.49
C CYS A 925 17.66 21.91 -26.78
N LEU A 926 18.23 23.10 -26.68
CA LEU A 926 18.79 23.83 -27.83
C LEU A 926 20.02 23.14 -28.44
N LYS A 927 20.83 22.48 -27.61
CA LYS A 927 22.11 21.89 -28.04
C LYS A 927 21.96 20.46 -28.54
N GLU A 928 21.24 19.61 -27.80
CA GLU A 928 21.17 18.15 -28.00
C GLU A 928 19.74 17.60 -28.05
N GLY A 929 18.76 18.44 -27.76
CA GLY A 929 17.34 18.12 -27.81
C GLY A 929 16.64 18.67 -29.05
N GLU A 930 15.34 18.87 -28.94
CA GLU A 930 14.50 19.48 -29.96
C GLU A 930 13.62 20.57 -29.33
N VAL A 931 13.57 21.78 -29.94
CA VAL A 931 12.66 22.85 -29.53
C VAL A 931 11.63 23.06 -30.65
N ILE A 932 10.35 22.92 -30.29
CA ILE A 932 9.22 23.00 -31.21
C ILE A 932 8.37 24.21 -30.86
N ASP A 933 7.98 25.00 -31.85
CA ASP A 933 7.04 26.09 -31.68
C ASP A 933 5.62 25.56 -31.42
N GLY A 934 5.11 25.74 -30.19
CA GLY A 934 3.78 25.31 -29.78
C GLY A 934 2.64 26.23 -30.22
N SER A 935 2.92 27.32 -30.95
CA SER A 935 1.89 28.22 -31.50
C SER A 935 1.32 27.73 -32.83
N LYS A 936 1.95 26.69 -33.41
CA LYS A 936 1.57 26.06 -34.68
C LYS A 936 0.74 24.79 -34.46
#